data_a424176c3fa5cf99c56ee3c3e4b02a5a
#
_entry.id   a424176c3fa5cf99c56ee3c3e4b02a5a
#
_cell.length_a   1.000
_cell.length_b   1.000
_cell.length_c   1.000
_cell.angle_alpha   90.00
_cell.angle_beta   90.00
_cell.angle_gamma   90.00
#
_symmetry.space_group_name_H-M   'P 1'
#
loop_
_entity.id
_entity.type
_entity.pdbx_description
1 polymer ?
#
loop_
_entity_poly.entity_id
_entity_poly.type
_entity_poly.pdbx_seq_one_letter_code
_entity_poly.pdbx_strand_id
1 'polypeptide(L)'
;MAFWKSLFPDEGAAALKRAEPVASRVNALEAATQALSDEELRRKTSEFKSRLAGGENLDKLAPEAFAVVREAARRTLQQRHFDVQLIGGMILHQGNIAEMRTGEGKTLVATLPGYLNALEGKGVHVVTVNDYLSRRDAVWMGQIYHALGLSVGVLNHESSFLYDPAHVPSERREKEDEERDQTGGFKVLHDYLRPCTRREAYAADITYGTNNEFGFDYLRDNLEYEGANLRQREYHFAIVDEIDSILIDEARTPLIISAPIAEAESLYDRFAAIARNMTPDEDYTVDEKHKQIALTDAGIEKAQKILGIENIYTDAGIKYVHHLETAVRAKAIFERDKAYVVRDGQVVIVDEFTGRLQPGRRWSDGLHQAIEAKEGVAIQQESRTFASITFQNYFRLYKKLAGMTGTALTSSEEFYKVYGLNTVAVPTNKRSQRKDHEDLIFQTESGKYKAIARKIKELHEKGQPVLVGTASVEKNELLSVHFKQEGIPHEILNAKNHEREGEIIAQAGRKGAVTIATNMAGRGVDIKLGGNPATEAEFDEVKTCGGLFVLGTERHEARRIDNQLRGRSGRQGDPGETQFFISLEDSLMRVFASEMIKRVMGTFGIPEDEPIYNSMITRSLEKAQTRIEELNFDARKHVLAYDDILNIQRKSVYGRRRALLTGNNEAIDEELSIASGGEQQFAAVVDGRKTALGESFYPTMRRFLLQTIDMLWVEHLEAMEYLRSSVNLRAYGQRDPLVEYKREGLRLFRSLEESFAMHVRRSLPHIGVSSTNVAHARVERSARSITASAGVSAKKNHGRNDKVIITNGTETQEIKFKKAETLLASGEWKIVEGT
;
A
#
# COMPACT_ATOMS: atom_id res chain seq x y z
N MET A 1 17.04 31.03 -8.41
CA MET A 1 17.15 29.56 -8.26
C MET A 1 17.58 28.81 -9.55
N ALA A 2 17.39 29.34 -10.74
CA ALA A 2 17.78 28.66 -11.99
C ALA A 2 19.32 28.57 -12.23
N PHE A 3 20.10 29.51 -11.72
CA PHE A 3 21.55 29.55 -11.92
C PHE A 3 22.33 28.48 -11.13
N TRP A 4 21.82 28.01 -10.00
CA TRP A 4 22.47 26.97 -9.20
C TRP A 4 22.20 25.55 -9.73
N LYS A 5 21.11 25.31 -10.48
CA LYS A 5 20.84 24.02 -11.12
C LYS A 5 21.79 23.67 -12.26
N SER A 6 22.48 24.67 -12.85
CA SER A 6 23.43 24.40 -13.95
C SER A 6 24.83 24.00 -13.48
N LEU A 7 25.12 24.05 -12.19
CA LEU A 7 26.44 23.75 -11.61
C LEU A 7 26.54 22.31 -11.04
N PHE A 8 25.40 21.63 -10.86
CA PHE A 8 25.40 20.21 -10.48
C PHE A 8 25.10 19.38 -11.71
N PRO A 9 25.89 18.32 -12.01
CA PRO A 9 25.54 17.39 -13.08
C PRO A 9 24.13 16.84 -12.81
N ASP A 10 23.28 16.89 -13.84
CA ASP A 10 21.98 16.21 -13.80
C ASP A 10 22.25 14.69 -13.65
N GLU A 11 22.14 14.19 -12.43
CA GLU A 11 22.42 12.79 -12.11
C GLU A 11 21.53 11.85 -12.93
N GLY A 12 20.32 12.29 -13.29
CA GLY A 12 19.44 11.56 -14.19
C GLY A 12 20.02 11.42 -15.59
N ALA A 13 20.55 12.52 -16.16
CA ALA A 13 21.22 12.48 -17.46
C ALA A 13 22.51 11.65 -17.41
N ALA A 14 23.23 11.68 -16.29
CA ALA A 14 24.42 10.87 -16.10
C ALA A 14 24.08 9.36 -16.00
N ALA A 15 22.98 9.00 -15.32
CA ALA A 15 22.49 7.62 -15.24
C ALA A 15 22.07 7.10 -16.62
N LEU A 16 21.38 7.91 -17.43
CA LEU A 16 20.99 7.56 -18.79
C LEU A 16 22.22 7.30 -19.67
N LYS A 17 23.21 8.20 -19.63
CA LYS A 17 24.48 8.03 -20.37
C LYS A 17 25.26 6.77 -19.99
N ARG A 18 25.16 6.32 -18.72
CA ARG A 18 25.79 5.05 -18.28
C ARG A 18 25.01 3.84 -18.77
N ALA A 19 23.70 3.94 -18.94
CA ALA A 19 22.82 2.85 -19.36
C ALA A 19 22.87 2.59 -20.89
N GLU A 20 23.00 3.62 -21.73
CA GLU A 20 23.00 3.49 -23.19
C GLU A 20 24.08 2.54 -23.75
N PRO A 21 25.36 2.55 -23.29
CA PRO A 21 26.37 1.61 -23.77
C PRO A 21 26.06 0.15 -23.43
N VAL A 22 25.29 -0.10 -22.36
CA VAL A 22 24.89 -1.47 -21.99
C VAL A 22 23.93 -2.02 -23.04
N ALA A 23 22.95 -1.24 -23.50
CA ALA A 23 22.01 -1.65 -24.55
C ALA A 23 22.77 -2.02 -25.85
N SER A 24 23.77 -1.24 -26.23
CA SER A 24 24.62 -1.53 -27.41
C SER A 24 25.40 -2.84 -27.24
N ARG A 25 25.95 -3.13 -26.06
CA ARG A 25 26.62 -4.39 -25.76
C ARG A 25 25.67 -5.58 -25.79
N VAL A 26 24.48 -5.44 -25.25
CA VAL A 26 23.42 -6.49 -25.30
C VAL A 26 23.06 -6.81 -26.74
N ASN A 27 22.92 -5.79 -27.60
CA ASN A 27 22.69 -5.99 -29.04
C ASN A 27 23.82 -6.76 -29.74
N ALA A 28 25.07 -6.45 -29.38
CA ALA A 28 26.22 -7.17 -29.93
C ALA A 28 26.27 -8.66 -29.52
N LEU A 29 25.73 -9.01 -28.36
CA LEU A 29 25.69 -10.38 -27.85
C LEU A 29 24.46 -11.18 -28.38
N GLU A 30 23.50 -10.53 -29.03
CA GLU A 30 22.21 -11.13 -29.39
C GLU A 30 22.36 -12.39 -30.24
N ALA A 31 23.13 -12.32 -31.32
CA ALA A 31 23.33 -13.47 -32.22
C ALA A 31 23.98 -14.68 -31.52
N ALA A 32 24.98 -14.42 -30.66
CA ALA A 32 25.65 -15.46 -29.90
C ALA A 32 24.70 -16.10 -28.86
N THR A 33 23.87 -15.29 -28.22
CA THR A 33 22.89 -15.76 -27.21
C THR A 33 21.77 -16.56 -27.88
N GLN A 34 21.30 -16.15 -29.07
CA GLN A 34 20.29 -16.87 -29.85
C GLN A 34 20.75 -18.27 -30.31
N ALA A 35 22.04 -18.45 -30.51
CA ALA A 35 22.60 -19.74 -30.92
C ALA A 35 22.65 -20.79 -29.78
N LEU A 36 22.49 -20.37 -28.54
CA LEU A 36 22.47 -21.26 -27.36
C LEU A 36 21.22 -22.13 -27.34
N SER A 37 21.33 -23.39 -26.95
CA SER A 37 20.20 -24.23 -26.60
C SER A 37 19.55 -23.76 -25.29
N ASP A 38 18.34 -24.23 -24.98
CA ASP A 38 17.64 -23.87 -23.72
C ASP A 38 18.43 -24.31 -22.49
N GLU A 39 19.08 -25.48 -22.55
CA GLU A 39 19.93 -25.94 -21.46
C GLU A 39 21.21 -25.08 -21.30
N GLU A 40 21.83 -24.65 -22.39
CA GLU A 40 22.97 -23.76 -22.34
C GLU A 40 22.61 -22.39 -21.82
N LEU A 41 21.45 -21.86 -22.24
CA LEU A 41 20.90 -20.61 -21.76
C LEU A 41 20.64 -20.68 -20.23
N ARG A 42 20.07 -21.77 -19.77
CA ARG A 42 19.84 -22.02 -18.33
C ARG A 42 21.14 -22.14 -17.54
N ARG A 43 22.19 -22.82 -18.11
CA ARG A 43 23.50 -22.97 -17.48
C ARG A 43 24.22 -21.63 -17.28
N LYS A 44 23.92 -20.59 -18.07
CA LYS A 44 24.45 -19.24 -17.87
C LYS A 44 24.19 -18.70 -16.48
N THR A 45 23.06 -19.02 -15.87
CA THR A 45 22.75 -18.63 -14.48
C THR A 45 23.77 -19.19 -13.49
N SER A 46 24.15 -20.46 -13.61
CA SER A 46 25.16 -21.06 -12.75
C SER A 46 26.57 -20.51 -13.03
N GLU A 47 26.90 -20.24 -14.31
CA GLU A 47 28.13 -19.58 -14.70
C GLU A 47 28.26 -18.20 -14.06
N PHE A 48 27.20 -17.36 -14.14
CA PHE A 48 27.17 -16.02 -13.55
C PHE A 48 27.29 -16.06 -12.03
N LYS A 49 26.57 -16.97 -11.36
CA LYS A 49 26.70 -17.18 -9.90
C LYS A 49 28.14 -17.55 -9.51
N SER A 50 28.82 -18.38 -10.30
CA SER A 50 30.23 -18.76 -10.07
C SER A 50 31.20 -17.59 -10.29
N ARG A 51 30.97 -16.76 -11.32
CA ARG A 51 31.79 -15.56 -11.59
C ARG A 51 31.61 -14.50 -10.47
N LEU A 52 30.39 -14.33 -9.95
CA LEU A 52 30.15 -13.48 -8.79
C LEU A 52 30.85 -13.99 -7.53
N ALA A 53 30.81 -15.30 -7.27
CA ALA A 53 31.56 -15.91 -6.17
C ALA A 53 33.07 -15.73 -6.34
N GLY A 54 33.58 -15.65 -7.60
CA GLY A 54 34.97 -15.34 -7.95
C GLY A 54 35.33 -13.86 -7.82
N GLY A 55 34.40 -12.98 -7.39
CA GLY A 55 34.66 -11.55 -7.13
C GLY A 55 34.33 -10.61 -8.30
N GLU A 56 33.70 -11.09 -9.36
CA GLU A 56 33.18 -10.21 -10.42
C GLU A 56 31.94 -9.46 -9.91
N ASN A 57 31.74 -8.22 -10.37
CA ASN A 57 30.58 -7.43 -9.94
C ASN A 57 29.40 -7.54 -10.93
N LEU A 58 28.18 -7.20 -10.44
CA LEU A 58 26.95 -7.24 -11.23
C LEU A 58 26.99 -6.32 -12.46
N ASP A 59 27.61 -5.14 -12.36
CA ASP A 59 27.68 -4.18 -13.48
C ASP A 59 28.44 -4.74 -14.69
N LYS A 60 29.47 -5.55 -14.45
CA LYS A 60 30.22 -6.21 -15.53
C LYS A 60 29.43 -7.33 -16.19
N LEU A 61 28.62 -8.04 -15.38
CA LEU A 61 27.76 -9.12 -15.87
C LEU A 61 26.50 -8.61 -16.57
N ALA A 62 26.06 -7.37 -16.27
CA ALA A 62 24.80 -6.83 -16.74
C ALA A 62 24.56 -6.99 -18.25
N PRO A 63 25.51 -6.73 -19.18
CA PRO A 63 25.27 -6.91 -20.62
C PRO A 63 24.96 -8.37 -20.99
N GLU A 64 25.73 -9.33 -20.45
CA GLU A 64 25.54 -10.76 -20.72
C GLU A 64 24.23 -11.26 -20.09
N ALA A 65 23.96 -10.91 -18.84
CA ALA A 65 22.75 -11.26 -18.12
C ALA A 65 21.49 -10.73 -18.83
N PHE A 66 21.51 -9.47 -19.28
CA PHE A 66 20.40 -8.88 -20.01
C PHE A 66 20.18 -9.52 -21.39
N ALA A 67 21.26 -9.92 -22.09
CA ALA A 67 21.14 -10.67 -23.33
C ALA A 67 20.45 -12.03 -23.10
N VAL A 68 20.82 -12.74 -22.03
CA VAL A 68 20.21 -14.01 -21.62
C VAL A 68 18.72 -13.85 -21.27
N VAL A 69 18.36 -12.84 -20.49
CA VAL A 69 16.94 -12.55 -20.16
C VAL A 69 16.14 -12.17 -21.39
N ARG A 70 16.71 -11.35 -22.29
CA ARG A 70 16.06 -10.95 -23.55
C ARG A 70 15.74 -12.15 -24.43
N GLU A 71 16.68 -13.09 -24.55
CA GLU A 71 16.48 -14.30 -25.33
C GLU A 71 15.49 -15.25 -24.66
N ALA A 72 15.54 -15.41 -23.33
CA ALA A 72 14.56 -16.19 -22.58
C ALA A 72 13.14 -15.61 -22.77
N ALA A 73 12.98 -14.29 -22.68
CA ALA A 73 11.70 -13.62 -22.91
C ALA A 73 11.17 -13.81 -24.34
N ARG A 74 12.08 -13.78 -25.34
CA ARG A 74 11.72 -14.04 -26.73
C ARG A 74 11.21 -15.48 -26.93
N ARG A 75 11.85 -16.47 -26.28
CA ARG A 75 11.46 -17.88 -26.39
C ARG A 75 10.19 -18.21 -25.64
N THR A 76 10.03 -17.69 -24.42
CA THR A 76 8.90 -18.04 -23.55
C THR A 76 7.64 -17.21 -23.81
N LEU A 77 7.79 -15.90 -24.04
CA LEU A 77 6.67 -14.95 -24.18
C LEU A 77 6.54 -14.40 -25.61
N GLN A 78 7.44 -14.75 -26.53
CA GLN A 78 7.54 -14.14 -27.85
C GLN A 78 7.75 -12.61 -27.79
N GLN A 79 8.28 -12.12 -26.68
CA GLN A 79 8.52 -10.70 -26.42
C GLN A 79 9.99 -10.40 -26.29
N ARG A 80 10.54 -9.74 -27.30
CA ARG A 80 11.92 -9.25 -27.29
C ARG A 80 11.99 -7.87 -26.65
N HIS A 81 12.80 -7.68 -25.62
CA HIS A 81 13.00 -6.35 -25.01
C HIS A 81 13.53 -5.34 -26.04
N PHE A 82 12.93 -4.17 -26.07
CA PHE A 82 13.42 -3.03 -26.85
C PHE A 82 14.65 -2.41 -26.18
N ASP A 83 15.43 -1.64 -26.95
CA ASP A 83 16.64 -1.00 -26.42
C ASP A 83 16.31 -0.02 -25.27
N VAL A 84 15.21 0.71 -25.38
CA VAL A 84 14.74 1.60 -24.29
C VAL A 84 14.38 0.81 -23.02
N GLN A 85 13.93 -0.42 -23.17
CA GLN A 85 13.63 -1.31 -22.03
C GLN A 85 14.92 -1.82 -21.37
N LEU A 86 15.98 -2.08 -22.15
CA LEU A 86 17.31 -2.41 -21.60
C LEU A 86 17.88 -1.24 -20.79
N ILE A 87 17.71 -0.01 -21.31
CA ILE A 87 18.09 1.22 -20.60
C ILE A 87 17.30 1.35 -19.30
N GLY A 88 15.97 1.18 -19.34
CA GLY A 88 15.13 1.18 -18.15
C GLY A 88 15.55 0.15 -17.11
N GLY A 89 15.86 -1.08 -17.55
CA GLY A 89 16.36 -2.14 -16.67
C GLY A 89 17.70 -1.78 -16.00
N MET A 90 18.57 -1.09 -16.71
CA MET A 90 19.85 -0.64 -16.15
C MET A 90 19.68 0.49 -15.13
N ILE A 91 18.75 1.42 -15.38
CA ILE A 91 18.39 2.48 -14.44
C ILE A 91 17.86 1.89 -13.14
N LEU A 92 16.97 0.89 -13.22
CA LEU A 92 16.47 0.14 -12.05
C LEU A 92 17.60 -0.59 -11.32
N HIS A 93 18.52 -1.23 -12.07
CA HIS A 93 19.66 -1.90 -11.46
C HIS A 93 20.56 -0.92 -10.68
N GLN A 94 20.68 0.30 -11.15
CA GLN A 94 21.45 1.36 -10.49
C GLN A 94 20.76 1.93 -9.24
N GLY A 95 19.57 1.46 -8.85
CA GLY A 95 18.85 1.97 -7.70
C GLY A 95 18.19 3.32 -7.93
N ASN A 96 17.67 3.56 -9.14
CA ASN A 96 16.96 4.79 -9.50
C ASN A 96 15.51 4.49 -9.89
N ILE A 97 14.72 5.54 -10.11
CA ILE A 97 13.37 5.44 -10.64
C ILE A 97 13.43 5.59 -12.17
N ALA A 98 12.96 4.57 -12.88
CA ALA A 98 12.76 4.63 -14.32
C ALA A 98 11.35 5.20 -14.60
N GLU A 99 11.28 6.46 -15.04
CA GLU A 99 10.02 6.97 -15.58
C GLU A 99 9.88 6.49 -17.02
N MET A 100 9.02 5.50 -17.21
CA MET A 100 8.66 4.94 -18.50
C MET A 100 7.16 5.15 -18.72
N ARG A 101 6.79 5.74 -19.84
CA ARG A 101 5.38 5.99 -20.16
C ARG A 101 4.54 4.71 -20.04
N THR A 102 3.27 4.88 -19.73
CA THR A 102 2.32 3.76 -19.69
C THR A 102 2.28 3.06 -21.04
N GLY A 103 2.29 1.72 -21.06
CA GLY A 103 2.35 0.94 -22.29
C GLY A 103 3.77 0.66 -22.83
N GLU A 104 4.84 1.14 -22.20
CA GLU A 104 6.23 0.83 -22.59
C GLU A 104 6.75 -0.51 -22.02
N GLY A 105 5.88 -1.34 -21.43
CA GLY A 105 6.22 -2.68 -20.96
C GLY A 105 7.06 -2.72 -19.69
N LYS A 106 6.78 -1.86 -18.71
CA LYS A 106 7.49 -1.82 -17.42
C LYS A 106 7.60 -3.17 -16.74
N THR A 107 6.54 -3.98 -16.74
CA THR A 107 6.52 -5.33 -16.15
C THR A 107 7.62 -6.22 -16.75
N LEU A 108 7.81 -6.16 -18.05
CA LEU A 108 8.87 -6.90 -18.76
C LEU A 108 10.25 -6.31 -18.42
N VAL A 109 10.38 -5.00 -18.31
CA VAL A 109 11.64 -4.33 -17.93
C VAL A 109 12.14 -4.79 -16.55
N ALA A 110 11.24 -4.98 -15.59
CA ALA A 110 11.60 -5.44 -14.25
C ALA A 110 12.30 -6.81 -14.23
N THR A 111 12.10 -7.62 -15.27
CA THR A 111 12.75 -8.94 -15.38
C THR A 111 14.26 -8.86 -15.52
N LEU A 112 14.77 -7.80 -16.15
CA LEU A 112 16.20 -7.58 -16.36
C LEU A 112 16.96 -7.37 -15.04
N PRO A 113 16.67 -6.32 -14.25
CA PRO A 113 17.32 -6.14 -12.95
C PRO A 113 16.89 -7.20 -11.94
N GLY A 114 15.69 -7.76 -12.04
CA GLY A 114 15.21 -8.85 -11.20
C GLY A 114 16.11 -10.06 -11.30
N TYR A 115 16.36 -10.55 -12.53
CA TYR A 115 17.28 -11.65 -12.79
C TYR A 115 18.70 -11.32 -12.33
N LEU A 116 19.25 -10.18 -12.76
CA LEU A 116 20.65 -9.82 -12.49
C LEU A 116 20.96 -9.79 -10.99
N ASN A 117 20.07 -9.18 -10.18
CA ASN A 117 20.28 -9.07 -8.73
C ASN A 117 19.93 -10.36 -7.97
N ALA A 118 19.08 -11.22 -8.53
CA ALA A 118 18.77 -12.53 -7.96
C ALA A 118 19.99 -13.49 -8.01
N LEU A 119 20.95 -13.25 -8.90
CA LEU A 119 22.19 -14.04 -8.99
C LEU A 119 23.02 -14.02 -7.70
N GLU A 120 22.88 -12.97 -6.86
CA GLU A 120 23.55 -12.92 -5.55
C GLU A 120 22.93 -13.87 -4.51
N GLY A 121 21.79 -14.50 -4.79
CA GLY A 121 21.11 -15.44 -3.87
C GLY A 121 20.50 -14.79 -2.62
N LYS A 122 20.44 -13.45 -2.55
CA LYS A 122 19.94 -12.69 -1.38
C LYS A 122 18.46 -12.36 -1.44
N GLY A 123 17.77 -12.67 -2.54
CA GLY A 123 16.38 -12.39 -2.81
C GLY A 123 16.12 -11.00 -3.37
N VAL A 124 15.20 -10.95 -4.34
CA VAL A 124 14.70 -9.73 -4.96
C VAL A 124 13.20 -9.65 -4.72
N HIS A 125 12.71 -8.52 -4.23
CA HIS A 125 11.28 -8.27 -4.05
C HIS A 125 10.76 -7.39 -5.18
N VAL A 126 9.70 -7.83 -5.85
CA VAL A 126 8.94 -7.03 -6.83
C VAL A 126 7.62 -6.64 -6.18
N VAL A 127 7.50 -5.35 -5.89
CA VAL A 127 6.38 -4.81 -5.11
C VAL A 127 5.32 -4.26 -6.05
N THR A 128 4.07 -4.70 -5.88
CA THR A 128 2.92 -4.29 -6.68
C THR A 128 1.85 -3.62 -5.81
N VAL A 129 0.89 -2.95 -6.44
CA VAL A 129 -0.16 -2.20 -5.73
C VAL A 129 -1.35 -3.07 -5.28
N ASN A 130 -1.51 -4.29 -5.79
CA ASN A 130 -2.59 -5.20 -5.40
C ASN A 130 -2.27 -6.66 -5.68
N ASP A 131 -3.06 -7.55 -5.09
CA ASP A 131 -2.92 -9.01 -5.18
C ASP A 131 -3.13 -9.55 -6.61
N TYR A 132 -3.98 -8.92 -7.39
CA TYR A 132 -4.20 -9.30 -8.78
C TYR A 132 -2.91 -9.14 -9.61
N LEU A 133 -2.26 -7.98 -9.51
CA LEU A 133 -1.03 -7.71 -10.25
C LEU A 133 0.11 -8.61 -9.77
N SER A 134 0.24 -8.86 -8.47
CA SER A 134 1.30 -9.72 -7.95
C SER A 134 1.20 -11.16 -8.50
N ARG A 135 0.00 -11.73 -8.59
CA ARG A 135 -0.25 -13.06 -9.17
C ARG A 135 -0.04 -13.06 -10.67
N ARG A 136 -0.68 -12.11 -11.38
CA ARG A 136 -0.59 -12.00 -12.83
C ARG A 136 0.85 -11.88 -13.31
N ASP A 137 1.60 -10.95 -12.71
CA ASP A 137 2.96 -10.67 -13.13
C ASP A 137 3.92 -11.80 -12.77
N ALA A 138 3.70 -12.46 -11.63
CA ALA A 138 4.47 -13.64 -11.26
C ALA A 138 4.23 -14.83 -12.20
N VAL A 139 2.99 -15.09 -12.61
CA VAL A 139 2.68 -16.15 -13.59
C VAL A 139 3.24 -15.80 -14.96
N TRP A 140 3.10 -14.56 -15.38
CA TRP A 140 3.51 -14.12 -16.71
C TRP A 140 5.03 -14.03 -16.83
N MET A 141 5.70 -13.29 -15.94
CA MET A 141 7.16 -13.12 -15.95
C MET A 141 7.90 -14.33 -15.38
N GLY A 142 7.24 -15.14 -14.56
CA GLY A 142 7.77 -16.38 -13.99
C GLY A 142 8.26 -17.37 -15.03
N GLN A 143 7.69 -17.37 -16.24
CA GLN A 143 8.13 -18.17 -17.36
C GLN A 143 9.61 -17.89 -17.72
N ILE A 144 9.99 -16.60 -17.77
CA ILE A 144 11.37 -16.15 -18.06
C ILE A 144 12.32 -16.65 -16.97
N TYR A 145 11.96 -16.39 -15.72
CA TYR A 145 12.80 -16.76 -14.57
C TYR A 145 12.96 -18.27 -14.45
N HIS A 146 11.88 -19.01 -14.62
CA HIS A 146 11.88 -20.47 -14.55
C HIS A 146 12.74 -21.09 -15.69
N ALA A 147 12.62 -20.57 -16.92
CA ALA A 147 13.47 -21.02 -18.04
C ALA A 147 14.95 -20.84 -17.73
N LEU A 148 15.30 -19.78 -17.00
CA LEU A 148 16.68 -19.48 -16.57
C LEU A 148 17.06 -20.17 -15.24
N GLY A 149 16.16 -20.97 -14.65
CA GLY A 149 16.46 -21.76 -13.46
C GLY A 149 16.35 -20.99 -12.14
N LEU A 150 15.60 -19.88 -12.11
CA LEU A 150 15.28 -19.14 -10.89
C LEU A 150 13.86 -19.45 -10.42
N SER A 151 13.67 -19.42 -9.09
CA SER A 151 12.39 -19.62 -8.43
C SER A 151 11.66 -18.31 -8.22
N VAL A 152 10.31 -18.36 -8.28
CA VAL A 152 9.44 -17.20 -8.09
C VAL A 152 8.38 -17.49 -7.03
N GLY A 153 8.37 -16.65 -5.98
CA GLY A 153 7.36 -16.67 -4.93
C GLY A 153 6.33 -15.57 -5.11
N VAL A 154 5.14 -15.77 -4.56
CA VAL A 154 4.04 -14.81 -4.59
C VAL A 154 3.44 -14.67 -3.19
N LEU A 155 3.23 -13.42 -2.76
CA LEU A 155 2.61 -13.09 -1.49
C LEU A 155 1.31 -12.33 -1.75
N ASN A 156 0.23 -12.87 -1.24
CA ASN A 156 -1.09 -12.27 -1.25
C ASN A 156 -1.68 -12.21 0.16
N HIS A 157 -2.80 -11.53 0.30
CA HIS A 157 -3.51 -11.51 1.56
C HIS A 157 -3.90 -12.95 1.96
N GLU A 158 -3.49 -13.37 3.16
CA GLU A 158 -3.70 -14.71 3.75
C GLU A 158 -3.20 -15.92 2.94
N SER A 159 -2.55 -15.71 1.80
CA SER A 159 -2.07 -16.79 0.92
C SER A 159 -0.69 -16.53 0.37
N SER A 160 0.02 -17.59 0.01
CA SER A 160 1.32 -17.53 -0.65
C SER A 160 1.51 -18.70 -1.59
N PHE A 161 2.25 -18.45 -2.68
CA PHE A 161 2.41 -19.41 -3.75
C PHE A 161 3.85 -19.43 -4.27
N LEU A 162 4.20 -20.54 -4.92
CA LEU A 162 5.36 -20.63 -5.80
C LEU A 162 4.88 -20.82 -7.23
N TYR A 163 5.50 -20.14 -8.16
CA TYR A 163 5.30 -20.38 -9.59
C TYR A 163 5.85 -21.76 -9.94
N ASP A 164 5.00 -22.63 -10.46
CA ASP A 164 5.33 -23.99 -10.84
C ASP A 164 4.59 -24.37 -12.14
N PRO A 165 5.29 -24.42 -13.29
CA PRO A 165 4.65 -24.77 -14.56
C PRO A 165 4.19 -26.24 -14.61
N ALA A 166 4.59 -27.08 -13.66
CA ALA A 166 4.14 -28.47 -13.54
C ALA A 166 2.84 -28.60 -12.73
N HIS A 167 2.43 -27.53 -12.03
CA HIS A 167 1.21 -27.51 -11.21
C HIS A 167 -0.04 -27.25 -12.04
N VAL A 168 -0.20 -28.02 -13.14
CA VAL A 168 -1.35 -28.00 -14.03
C VAL A 168 -1.71 -29.45 -14.34
N PRO A 169 -3.00 -29.85 -14.27
CA PRO A 169 -3.42 -31.17 -14.68
C PRO A 169 -3.02 -31.45 -16.15
N SER A 170 -2.41 -32.62 -16.38
CA SER A 170 -1.82 -32.98 -17.69
C SER A 170 -2.80 -32.89 -18.86
N GLU A 171 -4.10 -33.13 -18.61
CA GLU A 171 -5.16 -33.08 -19.62
C GLU A 171 -5.53 -31.66 -20.07
N ARG A 172 -5.11 -30.63 -19.33
CA ARG A 172 -5.40 -29.22 -19.63
C ARG A 172 -4.18 -28.42 -20.07
N ARG A 173 -2.99 -28.96 -19.91
CA ARG A 173 -1.72 -28.22 -19.99
C ARG A 173 -1.56 -27.42 -21.28
N GLU A 174 -1.78 -28.05 -22.44
CA GLU A 174 -1.62 -27.39 -23.74
C GLU A 174 -2.60 -26.22 -23.90
N LYS A 175 -3.86 -26.42 -23.52
CA LYS A 175 -4.91 -25.39 -23.65
C LYS A 175 -4.67 -24.22 -22.69
N GLU A 176 -4.23 -24.51 -21.48
CA GLU A 176 -3.95 -23.47 -20.48
C GLU A 176 -2.64 -22.73 -20.77
N ASP A 177 -1.65 -23.38 -21.40
CA ASP A 177 -0.47 -22.71 -21.92
C ASP A 177 -0.81 -21.73 -23.04
N GLU A 178 -1.68 -22.11 -23.99
CA GLU A 178 -2.18 -21.20 -25.02
C GLU A 178 -2.97 -20.02 -24.41
N GLU A 179 -3.85 -20.28 -23.44
CA GLU A 179 -4.57 -19.21 -22.73
C GLU A 179 -3.63 -18.30 -21.97
N ARG A 180 -2.63 -18.84 -21.27
CA ARG A 180 -1.63 -18.05 -20.56
C ARG A 180 -0.89 -17.11 -21.50
N ASP A 181 -0.46 -17.59 -22.64
CA ASP A 181 0.33 -16.83 -23.60
C ASP A 181 -0.50 -15.78 -24.33
N GLN A 182 -1.77 -16.09 -24.65
CA GLN A 182 -2.71 -15.17 -25.29
C GLN A 182 -3.26 -14.12 -24.30
N THR A 183 -3.57 -14.53 -23.08
CA THR A 183 -4.28 -13.70 -22.09
C THR A 183 -3.41 -13.20 -20.96
N GLY A 184 -2.11 -13.52 -20.93
CA GLY A 184 -1.17 -13.19 -19.85
C GLY A 184 -1.09 -11.70 -19.50
N GLY A 185 -1.52 -10.80 -20.39
CA GLY A 185 -1.56 -9.37 -20.13
C GLY A 185 -2.71 -8.91 -19.20
N PHE A 186 -3.74 -9.74 -18.98
CA PHE A 186 -4.93 -9.33 -18.21
C PHE A 186 -5.62 -10.45 -17.41
N LYS A 187 -5.18 -11.70 -17.46
CA LYS A 187 -5.81 -12.82 -16.75
C LYS A 187 -4.81 -13.53 -15.84
N VAL A 188 -5.25 -13.95 -14.67
CA VAL A 188 -4.48 -14.80 -13.77
C VAL A 188 -4.82 -16.25 -14.01
N LEU A 189 -3.82 -17.09 -14.21
CA LEU A 189 -3.96 -18.54 -14.29
C LEU A 189 -3.49 -19.16 -12.98
N HIS A 190 -4.43 -19.48 -12.11
CA HIS A 190 -4.17 -19.99 -10.77
C HIS A 190 -3.49 -21.36 -10.74
N ASP A 191 -3.68 -22.16 -11.79
CA ASP A 191 -3.13 -23.51 -11.89
C ASP A 191 -1.58 -23.55 -11.88
N TYR A 192 -0.94 -22.45 -12.29
CA TYR A 192 0.52 -22.30 -12.23
C TYR A 192 1.04 -21.81 -10.87
N LEU A 193 0.15 -21.59 -9.92
CA LEU A 193 0.48 -21.08 -8.60
C LEU A 193 0.29 -22.17 -7.54
N ARG A 194 1.36 -22.89 -7.24
CA ARG A 194 1.36 -23.94 -6.21
C ARG A 194 1.34 -23.31 -4.81
N PRO A 195 0.35 -23.62 -3.94
CA PRO A 195 0.33 -23.11 -2.57
C PRO A 195 1.60 -23.48 -1.79
N CYS A 196 2.09 -22.58 -0.98
CA CYS A 196 3.27 -22.77 -0.15
C CYS A 196 3.18 -21.94 1.13
N THR A 197 4.12 -22.16 2.05
CA THR A 197 4.27 -21.29 3.22
C THR A 197 4.85 -19.93 2.83
N ARG A 198 4.57 -18.90 3.62
CA ARG A 198 5.18 -17.57 3.40
C ARG A 198 6.71 -17.62 3.41
N ARG A 199 7.28 -18.42 4.29
CA ARG A 199 8.74 -18.62 4.34
C ARG A 199 9.31 -19.19 3.04
N GLU A 200 8.63 -20.16 2.44
CA GLU A 200 9.03 -20.73 1.15
C GLU A 200 8.91 -19.68 0.03
N ALA A 201 7.85 -18.87 0.02
CA ALA A 201 7.70 -17.79 -0.95
C ALA A 201 8.81 -16.74 -0.83
N TYR A 202 9.23 -16.37 0.39
CA TYR A 202 10.37 -15.48 0.60
C TYR A 202 11.72 -16.16 0.33
N ALA A 203 11.82 -17.48 0.43
CA ALA A 203 13.04 -18.21 0.09
C ALA A 203 13.30 -18.28 -1.42
N ALA A 204 12.31 -18.01 -2.26
CA ALA A 204 12.48 -17.93 -3.71
C ALA A 204 13.51 -16.84 -4.11
N ASP A 205 14.11 -16.99 -5.30
CA ASP A 205 15.09 -16.01 -5.81
C ASP A 205 14.44 -14.64 -6.04
N ILE A 206 13.18 -14.65 -6.49
CA ILE A 206 12.37 -13.43 -6.73
C ILE A 206 11.00 -13.62 -6.06
N THR A 207 10.54 -12.61 -5.32
CA THR A 207 9.26 -12.66 -4.63
C THR A 207 8.39 -11.46 -5.04
N TYR A 208 7.24 -11.75 -5.65
CA TYR A 208 6.20 -10.78 -5.96
C TYR A 208 5.25 -10.63 -4.76
N GLY A 209 4.78 -9.44 -4.48
CA GLY A 209 3.81 -9.20 -3.42
C GLY A 209 3.35 -7.77 -3.37
N THR A 210 2.33 -7.49 -2.56
CA THR A 210 1.89 -6.11 -2.35
C THR A 210 2.74 -5.41 -1.30
N ASN A 211 2.81 -4.08 -1.40
CA ASN A 211 3.47 -3.24 -0.41
C ASN A 211 2.97 -3.52 1.01
N ASN A 212 1.67 -3.74 1.17
CA ASN A 212 1.04 -4.06 2.46
C ASN A 212 1.55 -5.39 3.03
N GLU A 213 1.57 -6.45 2.22
CA GLU A 213 1.99 -7.78 2.69
C GLU A 213 3.47 -7.80 3.10
N PHE A 214 4.34 -7.19 2.31
CA PHE A 214 5.75 -7.03 2.69
C PHE A 214 5.93 -6.27 4.00
N GLY A 215 5.19 -5.18 4.18
CA GLY A 215 5.29 -4.37 5.39
C GLY A 215 4.65 -5.03 6.61
N PHE A 216 3.50 -5.69 6.47
CA PHE A 216 2.89 -6.44 7.57
C PHE A 216 3.72 -7.66 7.98
N ASP A 217 4.34 -8.36 7.03
CA ASP A 217 5.24 -9.48 7.38
C ASP A 217 6.48 -9.00 8.14
N TYR A 218 7.01 -7.79 7.81
CA TYR A 218 8.05 -7.17 8.64
C TYR A 218 7.58 -6.97 10.08
N LEU A 219 6.39 -6.42 10.27
CA LEU A 219 5.85 -6.20 11.61
C LEU A 219 5.60 -7.54 12.34
N ARG A 220 5.03 -8.54 11.66
CA ARG A 220 4.80 -9.88 12.22
C ARG A 220 6.10 -10.56 12.62
N ASP A 221 7.16 -10.46 11.81
CA ASP A 221 8.47 -11.05 12.12
C ASP A 221 9.11 -10.40 13.37
N ASN A 222 8.82 -9.12 13.62
CA ASN A 222 9.27 -8.42 14.82
C ASN A 222 8.38 -8.69 16.06
N LEU A 223 7.32 -9.49 15.94
CA LEU A 223 6.50 -9.98 17.05
C LEU A 223 6.65 -11.49 17.29
N GLU A 224 7.44 -12.20 16.46
CA GLU A 224 7.64 -13.65 16.60
C GLU A 224 8.55 -14.02 17.78
N TYR A 225 8.25 -15.14 18.41
CA TYR A 225 9.02 -15.68 19.53
C TYR A 225 9.92 -16.86 19.15
N GLU A 226 9.77 -17.38 17.95
CA GLU A 226 10.56 -18.51 17.45
C GLU A 226 11.23 -18.14 16.13
N GLY A 227 12.56 -18.29 16.05
CA GLY A 227 13.32 -17.97 14.85
C GLY A 227 12.91 -18.81 13.62
N ALA A 228 12.36 -20.01 13.85
CA ALA A 228 11.85 -20.88 12.79
C ALA A 228 10.61 -20.28 12.08
N ASN A 229 9.85 -19.42 12.75
CA ASN A 229 8.64 -18.81 12.23
C ASN A 229 8.89 -17.49 11.47
N LEU A 230 10.12 -17.01 11.45
CA LEU A 230 10.47 -15.84 10.66
C LEU A 230 10.20 -16.08 9.18
N ARG A 231 9.53 -15.14 8.56
CA ARG A 231 9.08 -15.19 7.16
C ARG A 231 10.13 -14.62 6.22
N GLN A 232 10.56 -13.38 6.53
CA GLN A 232 11.42 -12.58 5.65
C GLN A 232 12.91 -12.88 5.86
N ARG A 233 13.64 -12.81 4.74
CA ARG A 233 15.10 -12.72 4.74
C ARG A 233 15.56 -11.27 4.95
N GLU A 234 16.85 -10.99 4.68
CA GLU A 234 17.35 -9.62 4.67
C GLU A 234 16.77 -8.79 3.50
N TYR A 235 16.69 -7.48 3.68
CA TYR A 235 16.18 -6.52 2.70
C TYR A 235 17.27 -6.14 1.71
N HIS A 236 17.45 -6.97 0.68
CA HIS A 236 18.55 -6.82 -0.28
C HIS A 236 18.19 -5.83 -1.39
N PHE A 237 17.23 -6.16 -2.24
CA PHE A 237 16.81 -5.33 -3.36
C PHE A 237 15.28 -5.36 -3.53
N ALA A 238 14.68 -4.18 -3.70
CA ALA A 238 13.28 -4.06 -4.07
C ALA A 238 13.11 -3.26 -5.35
N ILE A 239 12.24 -3.74 -6.23
CA ILE A 239 11.73 -3.04 -7.42
C ILE A 239 10.26 -2.73 -7.15
N VAL A 240 9.93 -1.45 -7.05
CA VAL A 240 8.55 -0.99 -6.76
C VAL A 240 7.87 -0.61 -8.07
N ASP A 241 6.87 -1.39 -8.47
CA ASP A 241 6.03 -1.04 -9.62
C ASP A 241 4.98 0.01 -9.20
N GLU A 242 4.70 0.95 -10.09
CA GLU A 242 3.85 2.11 -9.82
C GLU A 242 4.27 2.83 -8.52
N ILE A 243 5.58 3.12 -8.43
CA ILE A 243 6.25 3.64 -7.22
C ILE A 243 5.60 4.93 -6.66
N ASP A 244 5.02 5.76 -7.51
CA ASP A 244 4.32 6.97 -7.10
C ASP A 244 3.02 6.69 -6.33
N SER A 245 2.29 5.61 -6.65
CA SER A 245 1.18 5.17 -5.80
C SER A 245 1.64 4.70 -4.44
N ILE A 246 2.64 3.82 -4.41
CA ILE A 246 3.05 3.15 -3.18
C ILE A 246 3.78 4.12 -2.24
N LEU A 247 4.76 4.87 -2.76
CA LEU A 247 5.63 5.70 -1.93
C LEU A 247 5.15 7.13 -1.71
N ILE A 248 4.10 7.56 -2.41
CA ILE A 248 3.52 8.90 -2.24
C ILE A 248 2.06 8.81 -1.81
N ASP A 249 1.19 8.13 -2.57
CA ASP A 249 -0.25 8.11 -2.28
C ASP A 249 -0.59 7.31 -1.02
N GLU A 250 -0.13 6.07 -0.97
CA GLU A 250 -0.39 5.17 0.15
C GLU A 250 0.51 5.47 1.36
N ALA A 251 1.63 6.18 1.16
CA ALA A 251 2.58 6.53 2.20
C ALA A 251 2.10 7.64 3.16
N ARG A 252 0.82 7.93 3.19
CA ARG A 252 0.18 8.90 4.12
C ARG A 252 -0.14 8.27 5.48
N THR A 253 -0.35 6.97 5.52
CA THR A 253 -0.72 6.22 6.73
C THR A 253 0.30 5.13 7.02
N PRO A 254 0.68 4.92 8.28
CA PRO A 254 1.56 3.82 8.67
C PRO A 254 0.83 2.48 8.60
N LEU A 255 1.60 1.41 8.52
CA LEU A 255 1.14 0.06 8.79
C LEU A 255 1.12 -0.16 10.31
N ILE A 256 0.02 -0.69 10.84
CA ILE A 256 -0.18 -0.87 12.27
C ILE A 256 -0.72 -2.27 12.53
N ILE A 257 -0.12 -2.98 13.49
CA ILE A 257 -0.69 -4.17 14.10
C ILE A 257 -1.21 -3.76 15.48
N SER A 258 -2.50 -3.93 15.72
CA SER A 258 -3.15 -3.60 16.99
C SER A 258 -4.06 -4.73 17.45
N ALA A 259 -4.31 -4.79 18.75
CA ALA A 259 -5.30 -5.71 19.32
C ALA A 259 -6.21 -4.97 20.33
N PRO A 260 -7.47 -5.39 20.46
CA PRO A 260 -8.45 -4.73 21.32
C PRO A 260 -8.12 -4.91 22.81
N ILE A 261 -8.41 -3.86 23.60
CA ILE A 261 -8.31 -3.83 25.06
C ILE A 261 -9.68 -3.59 25.66
N ALA A 262 -9.97 -4.22 26.80
CA ALA A 262 -11.31 -4.25 27.41
C ALA A 262 -11.70 -2.98 28.21
N GLU A 263 -10.99 -1.83 28.11
CA GLU A 263 -11.04 -0.79 29.16
C GLU A 263 -11.57 0.60 28.80
N ALA A 264 -12.38 0.90 27.78
CA ALA A 264 -12.73 2.31 27.52
C ALA A 264 -14.14 2.65 26.99
N GLU A 265 -15.06 1.73 26.85
CA GLU A 265 -16.36 2.00 26.20
C GLU A 265 -17.16 3.15 26.82
N SER A 266 -17.17 3.27 28.16
CA SER A 266 -17.99 4.27 28.87
C SER A 266 -17.51 5.72 28.71
N LEU A 267 -16.24 5.94 28.40
CA LEU A 267 -15.69 7.30 28.22
C LEU A 267 -16.09 7.88 26.87
N TYR A 268 -16.02 7.09 25.78
CA TYR A 268 -16.40 7.58 24.45
C TYR A 268 -17.85 8.05 24.38
N ASP A 269 -18.80 7.29 24.94
CA ASP A 269 -20.21 7.69 25.01
C ASP A 269 -20.41 9.00 25.80
N ARG A 270 -19.70 9.11 26.93
CA ARG A 270 -19.76 10.31 27.76
C ARG A 270 -19.24 11.54 27.04
N PHE A 271 -18.08 11.43 26.36
CA PHE A 271 -17.50 12.55 25.61
C PHE A 271 -18.26 12.86 24.31
N ALA A 272 -18.83 11.88 23.64
CA ALA A 272 -19.74 12.09 22.51
C ALA A 272 -20.99 12.90 22.93
N ALA A 273 -21.54 12.60 24.10
CA ALA A 273 -22.67 13.38 24.66
C ALA A 273 -22.28 14.84 25.00
N ILE A 274 -21.07 15.05 25.52
CA ILE A 274 -20.51 16.39 25.75
C ILE A 274 -20.33 17.13 24.42
N ALA A 275 -19.69 16.50 23.44
CA ALA A 275 -19.45 17.10 22.14
C ALA A 275 -20.75 17.48 21.40
N ARG A 276 -21.82 16.69 21.53
CA ARG A 276 -23.15 17.04 20.94
C ARG A 276 -23.65 18.39 21.41
N ASN A 277 -23.38 18.77 22.66
CA ASN A 277 -23.83 20.01 23.29
C ASN A 277 -22.88 21.21 23.05
N MET A 278 -21.76 21.02 22.35
CA MET A 278 -20.82 22.08 22.02
C MET A 278 -21.22 22.81 20.75
N THR A 279 -20.99 24.12 20.70
CA THR A 279 -21.38 25.02 19.60
C THR A 279 -20.10 25.45 18.82
N PRO A 280 -20.10 25.37 17.47
CA PRO A 280 -19.01 25.93 16.67
C PRO A 280 -18.83 27.43 16.93
N ASP A 281 -17.62 27.93 16.83
CA ASP A 281 -17.17 29.31 17.02
C ASP A 281 -17.30 29.85 18.45
N GLU A 282 -18.06 29.20 19.34
CA GLU A 282 -18.20 29.53 20.76
C GLU A 282 -17.36 28.58 21.63
N ASP A 283 -17.57 27.28 21.52
CA ASP A 283 -16.91 26.24 22.31
C ASP A 283 -15.64 25.66 21.62
N TYR A 284 -15.59 25.71 20.29
CA TYR A 284 -14.44 25.25 19.49
C TYR A 284 -14.40 25.92 18.13
N THR A 285 -13.21 26.05 17.54
CA THR A 285 -13.00 26.52 16.18
C THR A 285 -12.56 25.38 15.27
N VAL A 286 -12.91 25.44 13.98
CA VAL A 286 -12.59 24.42 12.97
C VAL A 286 -11.69 25.03 11.91
N ASP A 287 -10.55 24.42 11.65
CA ASP A 287 -9.72 24.68 10.49
C ASP A 287 -9.99 23.59 9.43
N GLU A 288 -10.89 23.87 8.52
CA GLU A 288 -11.26 22.94 7.43
C GLU A 288 -10.09 22.59 6.52
N LYS A 289 -9.16 23.54 6.33
CA LYS A 289 -8.01 23.37 5.46
C LYS A 289 -7.00 22.35 6.01
N HIS A 290 -6.78 22.36 7.31
CA HIS A 290 -5.87 21.45 7.99
C HIS A 290 -6.57 20.29 8.68
N LYS A 291 -7.91 20.21 8.59
CA LYS A 291 -8.75 19.21 9.27
C LYS A 291 -8.47 19.13 10.78
N GLN A 292 -8.33 20.28 11.41
CA GLN A 292 -8.02 20.42 12.84
C GLN A 292 -9.12 21.21 13.56
N ILE A 293 -9.24 20.95 14.84
CA ILE A 293 -10.08 21.72 15.75
C ILE A 293 -9.23 22.35 16.84
N ALA A 294 -9.68 23.48 17.38
CA ALA A 294 -9.13 24.04 18.60
C ALA A 294 -10.28 24.33 19.58
N LEU A 295 -10.14 23.79 20.80
CA LEU A 295 -11.11 24.09 21.87
C LEU A 295 -10.86 25.51 22.38
N THR A 296 -11.93 26.24 22.67
CA THR A 296 -11.88 27.54 23.35
C THR A 296 -11.88 27.36 24.86
N ASP A 297 -11.47 28.38 25.60
CA ASP A 297 -11.54 28.38 27.07
C ASP A 297 -12.98 28.13 27.54
N ALA A 298 -13.97 28.70 26.87
CA ALA A 298 -15.40 28.48 27.16
C ALA A 298 -15.83 27.02 26.98
N GLY A 299 -15.36 26.36 25.90
CA GLY A 299 -15.62 24.95 25.65
C GLY A 299 -14.96 24.03 26.69
N ILE A 300 -13.75 24.38 27.14
CA ILE A 300 -13.05 23.66 28.21
C ILE A 300 -13.81 23.78 29.53
N GLU A 301 -14.22 25.02 29.93
CA GLU A 301 -14.98 25.26 31.17
C GLU A 301 -16.34 24.51 31.15
N LYS A 302 -16.98 24.48 30.00
CA LYS A 302 -18.25 23.77 29.82
C LYS A 302 -18.08 22.26 30.00
N ALA A 303 -17.00 21.69 29.42
CA ALA A 303 -16.66 20.29 29.61
C ALA A 303 -16.32 19.96 31.07
N GLN A 304 -15.51 20.80 31.74
CA GLN A 304 -15.15 20.64 33.16
C GLN A 304 -16.38 20.62 34.07
N LYS A 305 -17.34 21.53 33.84
CA LYS A 305 -18.61 21.57 34.59
C LYS A 305 -19.44 20.29 34.44
N ILE A 306 -19.50 19.74 33.20
CA ILE A 306 -20.24 18.51 32.91
C ILE A 306 -19.53 17.29 33.53
N LEU A 307 -18.21 17.29 33.52
CA LEU A 307 -17.40 16.21 34.07
C LEU A 307 -17.30 16.26 35.60
N GLY A 308 -17.56 17.41 36.23
CA GLY A 308 -17.37 17.60 37.64
C GLY A 308 -15.89 17.68 38.08
N ILE A 309 -15.04 18.22 37.23
CA ILE A 309 -13.57 18.30 37.44
C ILE A 309 -13.17 19.77 37.50
N GLU A 310 -12.31 20.14 38.46
CA GLU A 310 -11.85 21.52 38.57
C GLU A 310 -10.84 21.92 37.48
N ASN A 311 -9.97 21.00 37.08
CA ASN A 311 -8.97 21.26 36.03
C ASN A 311 -8.69 20.00 35.23
N ILE A 312 -9.00 20.08 33.90
CA ILE A 312 -8.81 18.99 32.95
C ILE A 312 -7.34 18.79 32.55
N TYR A 313 -6.46 19.74 32.81
CA TYR A 313 -5.03 19.69 32.47
C TYR A 313 -4.14 19.10 33.56
N THR A 314 -4.68 18.43 34.56
CA THR A 314 -3.90 17.66 35.53
C THR A 314 -3.37 16.35 34.92
N ASP A 315 -2.36 15.73 35.53
CA ASP A 315 -1.79 14.46 35.05
C ASP A 315 -2.86 13.35 34.86
N ALA A 316 -3.86 13.32 35.73
CA ALA A 316 -5.01 12.42 35.59
C ALA A 316 -6.02 12.89 34.50
N GLY A 317 -6.01 14.17 34.14
CA GLY A 317 -6.94 14.81 33.23
C GLY A 317 -6.51 14.80 31.75
N ILE A 318 -5.24 14.54 31.44
CA ILE A 318 -4.72 14.52 30.06
C ILE A 318 -5.53 13.55 29.18
N LYS A 319 -5.92 12.42 29.72
CA LYS A 319 -6.77 11.43 29.04
C LYS A 319 -8.14 12.03 28.66
N TYR A 320 -8.72 12.87 29.49
CA TYR A 320 -10.00 13.53 29.24
C TYR A 320 -9.91 14.62 28.17
N VAL A 321 -8.81 15.37 28.12
CA VAL A 321 -8.56 16.33 27.03
C VAL A 321 -8.54 15.62 25.70
N HIS A 322 -7.81 14.52 25.59
CA HIS A 322 -7.74 13.70 24.36
C HIS A 322 -9.13 13.20 23.93
N HIS A 323 -9.91 12.63 24.84
CA HIS A 323 -11.26 12.16 24.50
C HIS A 323 -12.19 13.29 24.08
N LEU A 324 -12.09 14.48 24.72
CA LEU A 324 -12.88 15.65 24.38
C LEU A 324 -12.54 16.16 22.97
N GLU A 325 -11.25 16.36 22.68
CA GLU A 325 -10.81 16.80 21.36
C GLU A 325 -11.21 15.81 20.28
N THR A 326 -11.03 14.51 20.52
CA THR A 326 -11.38 13.45 19.57
C THR A 326 -12.90 13.41 19.31
N ALA A 327 -13.71 13.56 20.33
CA ALA A 327 -15.18 13.60 20.20
C ALA A 327 -15.67 14.85 19.44
N VAL A 328 -15.07 16.03 19.71
CA VAL A 328 -15.40 17.27 19.00
C VAL A 328 -14.92 17.18 17.55
N ARG A 329 -13.75 16.62 17.30
CA ARG A 329 -13.21 16.38 15.97
C ARG A 329 -14.09 15.43 15.16
N ALA A 330 -14.55 14.33 15.75
CA ALA A 330 -15.50 13.40 15.15
C ALA A 330 -16.82 14.09 14.76
N LYS A 331 -17.30 15.03 15.59
CA LYS A 331 -18.50 15.81 15.30
C LYS A 331 -18.30 16.81 14.17
N ALA A 332 -17.19 17.57 14.22
CA ALA A 332 -17.01 18.77 13.41
C ALA A 332 -16.48 18.48 12.00
N ILE A 333 -15.65 17.45 11.84
CA ILE A 333 -14.88 17.22 10.61
C ILE A 333 -15.34 15.97 9.86
N PHE A 334 -15.77 14.92 10.55
CA PHE A 334 -16.10 13.65 9.93
C PHE A 334 -17.61 13.54 9.70
N GLU A 335 -18.02 13.69 8.44
CA GLU A 335 -19.42 13.60 8.04
C GLU A 335 -19.75 12.20 7.55
N ARG A 336 -20.95 11.74 7.93
CA ARG A 336 -21.53 10.50 7.43
C ARG A 336 -21.76 10.60 5.92
N ASP A 337 -21.60 9.49 5.21
CA ASP A 337 -21.75 9.34 3.75
C ASP A 337 -20.70 10.12 2.91
N LYS A 338 -19.73 10.77 3.58
CA LYS A 338 -18.53 11.37 2.96
C LYS A 338 -17.25 10.71 3.42
N ALA A 339 -16.96 10.81 4.74
CA ALA A 339 -15.75 10.24 5.32
C ALA A 339 -15.95 8.77 5.74
N TYR A 340 -17.15 8.36 6.02
CA TYR A 340 -17.52 6.99 6.41
C TYR A 340 -18.98 6.70 6.11
N VAL A 341 -19.31 5.42 6.08
CA VAL A 341 -20.71 4.91 6.05
C VAL A 341 -20.95 4.03 7.25
N VAL A 342 -22.21 3.95 7.68
CA VAL A 342 -22.63 2.97 8.68
C VAL A 342 -23.29 1.80 7.96
N ARG A 343 -22.69 0.63 8.05
CA ARG A 343 -23.17 -0.60 7.41
C ARG A 343 -23.12 -1.77 8.39
N ASP A 344 -24.20 -2.50 8.48
CA ASP A 344 -24.34 -3.68 9.37
C ASP A 344 -23.99 -3.38 10.84
N GLY A 345 -24.31 -2.17 11.30
CA GLY A 345 -24.02 -1.69 12.67
C GLY A 345 -22.54 -1.34 12.92
N GLN A 346 -21.75 -1.18 11.86
CA GLN A 346 -20.33 -0.82 11.94
C GLN A 346 -20.03 0.44 11.12
N VAL A 347 -19.08 1.22 11.59
CA VAL A 347 -18.52 2.35 10.86
C VAL A 347 -17.46 1.83 9.89
N VAL A 348 -17.64 2.07 8.60
CA VAL A 348 -16.71 1.70 7.54
C VAL A 348 -16.16 2.96 6.88
N ILE A 349 -14.83 3.09 6.85
CA ILE A 349 -14.14 4.25 6.28
C ILE A 349 -14.37 4.29 4.77
N VAL A 350 -14.61 5.49 4.24
CA VAL A 350 -14.58 5.81 2.82
C VAL A 350 -13.24 6.50 2.55
N ASP A 351 -12.46 5.95 1.64
CA ASP A 351 -11.20 6.57 1.21
C ASP A 351 -11.50 7.84 0.41
N GLU A 352 -11.01 8.96 0.86
CA GLU A 352 -11.30 10.28 0.26
C GLU A 352 -10.81 10.41 -1.19
N PHE A 353 -9.78 9.65 -1.58
CA PHE A 353 -9.17 9.74 -2.90
C PHE A 353 -9.77 8.75 -3.89
N THR A 354 -10.10 7.56 -3.39
CA THR A 354 -10.58 6.48 -4.26
C THR A 354 -12.09 6.30 -4.18
N GLY A 355 -12.75 6.89 -3.16
CA GLY A 355 -14.17 6.66 -2.85
C GLY A 355 -14.47 5.22 -2.42
N ARG A 356 -13.44 4.41 -2.18
CA ARG A 356 -13.57 2.99 -1.84
C ARG A 356 -13.90 2.82 -0.36
N LEU A 357 -14.82 1.90 -0.08
CA LEU A 357 -15.00 1.41 1.28
C LEU A 357 -13.76 0.63 1.70
N GLN A 358 -13.27 0.89 2.90
CA GLN A 358 -12.13 0.21 3.50
C GLN A 358 -12.59 -0.63 4.71
N PRO A 359 -13.21 -1.79 4.49
CA PRO A 359 -13.65 -2.65 5.57
C PRO A 359 -12.43 -3.15 6.36
N GLY A 360 -12.57 -3.17 7.70
CA GLY A 360 -11.49 -3.59 8.60
C GLY A 360 -10.42 -2.53 8.89
N ARG A 361 -10.41 -1.41 8.16
CA ARG A 361 -9.55 -0.27 8.48
C ARG A 361 -10.21 0.64 9.51
N ARG A 362 -9.42 1.18 10.43
CA ARG A 362 -9.89 2.07 11.50
C ARG A 362 -9.03 3.31 11.58
N TRP A 363 -9.62 4.43 11.99
CA TRP A 363 -8.84 5.60 12.39
C TRP A 363 -8.13 5.34 13.70
N SER A 364 -6.92 5.86 13.85
CA SER A 364 -6.12 5.84 15.06
C SER A 364 -6.63 6.82 16.12
N ASP A 365 -5.99 6.82 17.27
CA ASP A 365 -6.14 7.81 18.34
C ASP A 365 -7.55 7.92 18.92
N GLY A 366 -8.30 6.81 18.97
CA GLY A 366 -9.65 6.81 19.51
C GLY A 366 -10.70 7.47 18.61
N LEU A 367 -10.31 7.99 17.44
CA LEU A 367 -11.22 8.71 16.54
C LEU A 367 -12.31 7.80 15.98
N HIS A 368 -11.97 6.53 15.67
CA HIS A 368 -12.96 5.58 15.18
C HIS A 368 -14.05 5.31 16.22
N GLN A 369 -13.64 5.09 17.48
CA GLN A 369 -14.55 4.90 18.61
C GLN A 369 -15.39 6.15 18.89
N ALA A 370 -14.82 7.34 18.75
CA ALA A 370 -15.55 8.58 18.88
C ALA A 370 -16.63 8.74 17.79
N ILE A 371 -16.36 8.26 16.57
CA ILE A 371 -17.35 8.24 15.48
C ILE A 371 -18.41 7.16 15.75
N GLU A 372 -18.03 5.97 16.23
CA GLU A 372 -18.96 4.92 16.65
C GLU A 372 -19.92 5.45 17.75
N ALA A 373 -19.38 6.13 18.77
CA ALA A 373 -20.19 6.81 19.81
C ALA A 373 -21.05 7.93 19.27
N LYS A 374 -20.57 8.70 18.28
CA LYS A 374 -21.34 9.75 17.61
C LYS A 374 -22.56 9.17 16.90
N GLU A 375 -22.40 8.06 16.18
CA GLU A 375 -23.44 7.37 15.41
C GLU A 375 -24.34 6.46 16.28
N GLY A 376 -23.96 6.23 17.54
CA GLY A 376 -24.72 5.36 18.45
C GLY A 376 -24.68 3.89 18.05
N VAL A 377 -23.64 3.46 17.34
CA VAL A 377 -23.37 2.05 17.07
C VAL A 377 -22.54 1.45 18.19
N ALA A 378 -22.44 0.12 18.25
CA ALA A 378 -21.63 -0.56 19.26
C ALA A 378 -20.17 -0.09 19.15
N ILE A 379 -19.65 0.52 20.22
CA ILE A 379 -18.27 0.99 20.29
C ILE A 379 -17.40 -0.25 20.39
N GLN A 380 -16.52 -0.43 19.41
CA GLN A 380 -15.56 -1.52 19.47
C GLN A 380 -14.43 -1.14 20.43
N GLN A 381 -13.91 -2.14 21.12
CA GLN A 381 -12.86 -1.98 22.12
C GLN A 381 -11.68 -1.16 21.55
N GLU A 382 -11.10 -0.31 22.38
CA GLU A 382 -9.90 0.45 22.03
C GLU A 382 -8.79 -0.51 21.65
N SER A 383 -8.07 -0.19 20.57
CA SER A 383 -7.00 -1.04 20.06
C SER A 383 -5.67 -0.51 20.52
N ARG A 384 -4.87 -1.34 21.19
CA ARG A 384 -3.49 -1.03 21.55
C ARG A 384 -2.55 -1.39 20.41
N THR A 385 -1.68 -0.46 20.02
CA THR A 385 -0.69 -0.66 18.98
C THR A 385 0.46 -1.52 19.48
N PHE A 386 0.68 -2.68 18.87
CA PHE A 386 1.79 -3.58 19.17
C PHE A 386 3.01 -3.30 18.30
N ALA A 387 2.79 -2.99 17.04
CA ALA A 387 3.85 -2.67 16.11
C ALA A 387 3.33 -1.72 15.02
N SER A 388 4.16 -0.80 14.60
CA SER A 388 3.85 0.13 13.50
C SER A 388 5.11 0.48 12.72
N ILE A 389 4.94 0.78 11.43
CA ILE A 389 5.99 1.34 10.58
C ILE A 389 5.37 2.14 9.44
N THR A 390 5.98 3.25 9.06
CA THR A 390 5.60 3.96 7.84
C THR A 390 6.18 3.28 6.60
N PHE A 391 5.51 3.39 5.45
CA PHE A 391 6.05 2.88 4.18
C PHE A 391 7.43 3.47 3.88
N GLN A 392 7.62 4.76 4.18
CA GLN A 392 8.89 5.44 3.99
C GLN A 392 10.01 4.72 4.75
N ASN A 393 9.80 4.44 6.03
CA ASN A 393 10.80 3.78 6.86
C ASN A 393 10.96 2.30 6.54
N TYR A 394 9.90 1.63 6.09
CA TYR A 394 9.99 0.25 5.64
C TYR A 394 10.87 0.12 4.39
N PHE A 395 10.59 0.89 3.32
CA PHE A 395 11.36 0.81 2.09
C PHE A 395 12.82 1.29 2.21
N ARG A 396 13.11 2.13 3.21
CA ARG A 396 14.48 2.51 3.57
C ARG A 396 15.29 1.39 4.24
N LEU A 397 14.70 0.24 4.54
CA LEU A 397 15.41 -0.93 5.04
C LEU A 397 16.19 -1.65 3.93
N TYR A 398 15.74 -1.54 2.68
CA TYR A 398 16.40 -2.19 1.57
C TYR A 398 17.79 -1.57 1.30
N LYS A 399 18.79 -2.45 1.09
CA LYS A 399 20.15 -2.01 0.72
C LYS A 399 20.16 -1.32 -0.63
N LYS A 400 19.28 -1.76 -1.54
CA LYS A 400 19.02 -1.15 -2.85
C LYS A 400 17.50 -1.07 -3.09
N LEU A 401 17.06 0.11 -3.44
CA LEU A 401 15.67 0.39 -3.79
C LEU A 401 15.62 0.97 -5.20
N ALA A 402 14.68 0.50 -6.01
CA ALA A 402 14.41 1.04 -7.34
C ALA A 402 12.90 1.06 -7.57
N GLY A 403 12.46 1.80 -8.56
CA GLY A 403 11.05 1.77 -8.92
C GLY A 403 10.77 2.27 -10.32
N MET A 404 9.57 2.01 -10.76
CA MET A 404 9.12 2.38 -12.10
C MET A 404 7.69 2.91 -12.07
N THR A 405 7.40 3.89 -12.89
CA THR A 405 6.05 4.44 -13.11
C THR A 405 6.07 5.28 -14.39
N GLY A 406 4.90 5.70 -14.86
CA GLY A 406 4.77 6.64 -15.99
C GLY A 406 4.78 8.12 -15.58
N THR A 407 4.86 8.47 -14.30
CA THR A 407 4.53 9.81 -13.78
C THR A 407 5.37 10.25 -12.57
N ALA A 408 6.64 9.84 -12.49
CA ALA A 408 7.51 10.14 -11.35
C ALA A 408 8.09 11.57 -11.34
N LEU A 409 8.34 12.17 -12.52
CA LEU A 409 9.03 13.45 -12.65
C LEU A 409 8.34 14.59 -11.89
N THR A 410 7.01 14.58 -11.83
CA THR A 410 6.24 15.59 -11.07
C THR A 410 6.52 15.55 -9.57
N SER A 411 7.01 14.43 -9.06
CA SER A 411 7.31 14.19 -7.63
C SER A 411 8.80 13.87 -7.38
N SER A 412 9.68 14.18 -8.34
CA SER A 412 11.11 13.83 -8.28
C SER A 412 11.84 14.39 -7.06
N GLU A 413 11.46 15.59 -6.62
CA GLU A 413 12.02 16.21 -5.41
C GLU A 413 11.67 15.43 -4.15
N GLU A 414 10.44 14.92 -4.04
CA GLU A 414 10.01 14.09 -2.91
C GLU A 414 10.74 12.76 -2.90
N PHE A 415 10.83 12.06 -4.03
CA PHE A 415 11.58 10.82 -4.14
C PHE A 415 13.04 10.98 -3.72
N TYR A 416 13.69 12.05 -4.13
CA TYR A 416 15.06 12.32 -3.74
C TYR A 416 15.19 12.63 -2.24
N LYS A 417 14.37 13.54 -1.71
CA LYS A 417 14.46 13.98 -0.32
C LYS A 417 14.10 12.90 0.69
N VAL A 418 13.10 12.07 0.36
CA VAL A 418 12.58 11.06 1.29
C VAL A 418 13.32 9.73 1.16
N TYR A 419 13.60 9.29 -0.07
CA TYR A 419 14.12 7.94 -0.32
C TYR A 419 15.55 7.93 -0.92
N GLY A 420 16.08 9.08 -1.27
CA GLY A 420 17.39 9.18 -1.94
C GLY A 420 17.37 8.68 -3.40
N LEU A 421 16.19 8.60 -4.03
CA LEU A 421 16.01 8.06 -5.36
C LEU A 421 16.00 9.17 -6.42
N ASN A 422 16.85 9.04 -7.42
CA ASN A 422 16.81 9.91 -8.60
C ASN A 422 15.77 9.40 -9.59
N THR A 423 15.05 10.32 -10.22
CA THR A 423 14.07 10.00 -11.28
C THR A 423 14.70 10.23 -12.64
N VAL A 424 14.69 9.22 -13.49
CA VAL A 424 15.29 9.23 -14.82
C VAL A 424 14.20 8.99 -15.86
N ALA A 425 13.97 9.95 -16.74
CA ALA A 425 13.06 9.78 -17.87
C ALA A 425 13.69 8.92 -18.95
N VAL A 426 13.09 7.76 -19.22
CA VAL A 426 13.49 6.84 -20.28
C VAL A 426 12.77 7.24 -21.57
N PRO A 427 13.47 7.38 -22.70
CA PRO A 427 12.83 7.69 -23.97
C PRO A 427 11.85 6.59 -24.39
N THR A 428 10.80 6.95 -25.13
CA THR A 428 9.83 5.98 -25.65
C THR A 428 10.39 5.22 -26.85
N ASN A 429 9.99 3.95 -27.00
CA ASN A 429 10.39 3.10 -28.13
C ASN A 429 9.98 3.70 -29.48
N LYS A 430 8.75 4.20 -29.57
CA LYS A 430 8.24 4.92 -30.73
C LYS A 430 7.77 6.34 -30.32
N ARG A 431 7.90 7.29 -31.23
CA ARG A 431 7.40 8.65 -30.98
C ARG A 431 5.89 8.64 -30.75
N SER A 432 5.45 9.28 -29.68
CA SER A 432 4.02 9.41 -29.37
C SER A 432 3.28 10.20 -30.45
N GLN A 433 2.15 9.67 -30.89
CA GLN A 433 1.24 10.31 -31.85
C GLN A 433 -0.03 10.82 -31.16
N ARG A 434 -0.12 10.69 -29.83
CA ARG A 434 -1.26 11.16 -29.03
C ARG A 434 -1.44 12.66 -29.14
N LYS A 435 -2.70 13.09 -29.29
CA LYS A 435 -3.11 14.48 -29.29
C LYS A 435 -3.81 14.79 -27.96
N ASP A 436 -3.24 15.70 -27.20
CA ASP A 436 -3.82 16.19 -25.94
C ASP A 436 -4.56 17.50 -26.28
N HIS A 437 -5.92 17.46 -26.26
CA HIS A 437 -6.77 18.61 -26.51
C HIS A 437 -6.82 19.53 -25.28
N GLU A 438 -7.18 20.80 -25.51
CA GLU A 438 -7.41 21.78 -24.45
C GLU A 438 -8.62 21.37 -23.58
N ASP A 439 -8.57 21.77 -22.31
CA ASP A 439 -9.67 21.52 -21.37
C ASP A 439 -10.91 22.32 -21.78
N LEU A 440 -12.07 21.69 -21.68
CA LEU A 440 -13.37 22.31 -21.86
C LEU A 440 -13.96 22.67 -20.50
N ILE A 441 -14.26 23.94 -20.28
CA ILE A 441 -14.71 24.45 -18.98
C ILE A 441 -16.19 24.81 -19.08
N PHE A 442 -17.01 24.24 -18.20
CA PHE A 442 -18.46 24.42 -18.13
C PHE A 442 -18.86 25.17 -16.87
N GLN A 443 -19.98 25.88 -16.91
CA GLN A 443 -20.50 26.62 -15.77
C GLN A 443 -21.01 25.69 -14.68
N THR A 444 -21.77 24.63 -15.06
CA THR A 444 -22.41 23.68 -14.14
C THR A 444 -21.98 22.23 -14.42
N GLU A 445 -22.09 21.35 -13.43
CA GLU A 445 -21.90 19.91 -13.63
C GLU A 445 -22.93 19.32 -14.60
N SER A 446 -24.19 19.80 -14.55
CA SER A 446 -25.27 19.35 -15.45
C SER A 446 -24.94 19.64 -16.91
N GLY A 447 -24.49 20.89 -17.22
CA GLY A 447 -24.07 21.26 -18.55
C GLY A 447 -22.86 20.44 -19.05
N LYS A 448 -21.89 20.19 -18.17
CA LYS A 448 -20.76 19.32 -18.44
C LYS A 448 -21.18 17.90 -18.83
N TYR A 449 -22.10 17.26 -18.08
CA TYR A 449 -22.54 15.91 -18.37
C TYR A 449 -23.31 15.81 -19.70
N LYS A 450 -24.11 16.79 -20.03
CA LYS A 450 -24.78 16.88 -21.36
C LYS A 450 -23.75 16.98 -22.50
N ALA A 451 -22.73 17.81 -22.33
CA ALA A 451 -21.67 17.95 -23.32
C ALA A 451 -20.82 16.67 -23.47
N ILE A 452 -20.52 15.98 -22.36
CA ILE A 452 -19.86 14.68 -22.37
C ILE A 452 -20.70 13.65 -23.13
N ALA A 453 -22.00 13.53 -22.85
CA ALA A 453 -22.87 12.58 -23.52
C ALA A 453 -22.93 12.84 -25.04
N ARG A 454 -23.01 14.12 -25.46
CA ARG A 454 -22.97 14.52 -26.87
C ARG A 454 -21.66 14.10 -27.54
N LYS A 455 -20.52 14.36 -26.88
CA LYS A 455 -19.20 14.01 -27.41
C LYS A 455 -19.02 12.51 -27.54
N ILE A 456 -19.50 11.73 -26.57
CA ILE A 456 -19.40 10.28 -26.61
C ILE A 456 -20.27 9.69 -27.72
N LYS A 457 -21.48 10.20 -27.96
CA LYS A 457 -22.31 9.80 -29.09
C LYS A 457 -21.59 10.01 -30.43
N GLU A 458 -21.00 11.20 -30.61
CA GLU A 458 -20.21 11.52 -31.82
C GLU A 458 -19.07 10.51 -32.06
N LEU A 459 -18.32 10.18 -30.97
CA LEU A 459 -17.19 9.27 -31.06
C LEU A 459 -17.63 7.81 -31.27
N HIS A 460 -18.69 7.39 -30.60
CA HIS A 460 -19.28 6.07 -30.74
C HIS A 460 -19.80 5.84 -32.17
N GLU A 461 -20.48 6.82 -32.75
CA GLU A 461 -20.95 6.77 -34.15
C GLU A 461 -19.80 6.67 -35.16
N LYS A 462 -18.65 7.31 -34.84
CA LYS A 462 -17.41 7.17 -35.63
C LYS A 462 -16.71 5.82 -35.43
N GLY A 463 -17.15 5.01 -34.47
CA GLY A 463 -16.49 3.78 -34.09
C GLY A 463 -15.22 3.95 -33.24
N GLN A 464 -14.94 5.16 -32.77
CA GLN A 464 -13.78 5.42 -31.91
C GLN A 464 -14.07 4.95 -30.47
N PRO A 465 -13.23 4.10 -29.85
CA PRO A 465 -13.42 3.70 -28.45
C PRO A 465 -13.15 4.84 -27.50
N VAL A 466 -13.95 4.92 -26.42
CA VAL A 466 -13.86 5.99 -25.42
C VAL A 466 -13.68 5.40 -24.01
N LEU A 467 -12.65 5.87 -23.32
CA LEU A 467 -12.46 5.64 -21.89
C LEU A 467 -12.76 6.93 -21.11
N VAL A 468 -13.77 6.88 -20.25
CA VAL A 468 -14.20 8.02 -19.43
C VAL A 468 -13.65 7.84 -18.03
N GLY A 469 -12.77 8.74 -17.60
CA GLY A 469 -12.18 8.76 -16.26
C GLY A 469 -13.00 9.65 -15.31
N THR A 470 -13.41 9.10 -14.16
CA THR A 470 -14.11 9.83 -13.09
C THR A 470 -13.29 9.82 -11.81
N ALA A 471 -13.41 10.86 -10.97
CA ALA A 471 -12.64 10.94 -9.72
C ALA A 471 -13.21 10.08 -8.59
N SER A 472 -14.50 9.76 -8.60
CA SER A 472 -15.15 8.97 -7.57
C SER A 472 -16.11 7.93 -8.14
N VAL A 473 -16.43 6.91 -7.33
CA VAL A 473 -17.43 5.89 -7.66
C VAL A 473 -18.82 6.53 -7.80
N GLU A 474 -19.16 7.50 -6.96
CA GLU A 474 -20.42 8.23 -7.01
C GLU A 474 -20.60 8.95 -8.36
N LYS A 475 -19.58 9.69 -8.80
CA LYS A 475 -19.62 10.35 -10.13
C LYS A 475 -19.66 9.37 -11.28
N ASN A 476 -19.05 8.19 -11.12
CA ASN A 476 -19.13 7.11 -12.08
C ASN A 476 -20.58 6.59 -12.23
N GLU A 477 -21.25 6.36 -11.11
CA GLU A 477 -22.66 5.91 -11.09
C GLU A 477 -23.60 6.98 -11.65
N LEU A 478 -23.43 8.26 -11.26
CA LEU A 478 -24.21 9.39 -11.80
C LEU A 478 -24.07 9.50 -13.31
N LEU A 479 -22.85 9.42 -13.82
CA LEU A 479 -22.59 9.48 -15.26
C LEU A 479 -23.20 8.29 -16.01
N SER A 480 -23.17 7.10 -15.42
CA SER A 480 -23.84 5.91 -15.98
C SER A 480 -25.35 6.09 -16.10
N VAL A 481 -25.98 6.71 -15.09
CA VAL A 481 -27.43 7.04 -15.15
C VAL A 481 -27.71 7.98 -16.33
N HIS A 482 -26.89 9.01 -16.52
CA HIS A 482 -27.01 9.92 -17.66
C HIS A 482 -26.85 9.21 -19.00
N PHE A 483 -25.85 8.33 -19.13
CA PHE A 483 -25.63 7.59 -20.37
C PHE A 483 -26.78 6.63 -20.70
N LYS A 484 -27.37 5.99 -19.69
CA LYS A 484 -28.58 5.15 -19.87
C LYS A 484 -29.77 5.97 -20.36
N GLN A 485 -29.99 7.16 -19.81
CA GLN A 485 -31.05 8.07 -20.23
C GLN A 485 -30.85 8.53 -21.67
N GLU A 486 -29.61 8.75 -22.08
CA GLU A 486 -29.24 9.16 -23.43
C GLU A 486 -29.10 8.00 -24.42
N GLY A 487 -29.33 6.74 -23.97
CA GLY A 487 -29.26 5.54 -24.82
C GLY A 487 -27.82 5.18 -25.24
N ILE A 488 -26.79 5.55 -24.50
CA ILE A 488 -25.39 5.24 -24.80
C ILE A 488 -25.04 3.88 -24.17
N PRO A 489 -24.70 2.86 -24.97
CA PRO A 489 -24.20 1.58 -24.43
C PRO A 489 -22.84 1.78 -23.80
N HIS A 490 -22.66 1.30 -22.58
CA HIS A 490 -21.39 1.46 -21.85
C HIS A 490 -21.16 0.36 -20.83
N GLU A 491 -19.87 0.12 -20.50
CA GLU A 491 -19.41 -0.74 -19.42
C GLU A 491 -18.90 0.11 -18.25
N ILE A 492 -19.12 -0.38 -17.02
CA ILE A 492 -18.70 0.31 -15.80
C ILE A 492 -17.60 -0.50 -15.12
N LEU A 493 -16.49 0.16 -14.83
CA LEU A 493 -15.42 -0.39 -14.01
C LEU A 493 -15.56 0.10 -12.56
N ASN A 494 -16.01 -0.83 -11.70
CA ASN A 494 -16.11 -0.61 -10.26
C ASN A 494 -15.04 -1.41 -9.53
N ALA A 495 -14.38 -0.80 -8.57
CA ALA A 495 -13.33 -1.37 -7.74
C ALA A 495 -13.74 -2.59 -6.86
N LYS A 496 -14.92 -3.17 -7.08
CA LYS A 496 -15.46 -4.27 -6.27
C LYS A 496 -14.94 -5.66 -6.68
N ASN A 497 -14.39 -5.80 -7.88
CA ASN A 497 -13.89 -7.10 -8.39
C ASN A 497 -12.70 -6.90 -9.33
N HIS A 498 -11.48 -6.99 -8.79
CA HIS A 498 -10.25 -6.71 -9.51
C HIS A 498 -9.99 -7.62 -10.72
N GLU A 499 -10.41 -8.88 -10.68
CA GLU A 499 -10.19 -9.83 -11.78
C GLU A 499 -11.10 -9.48 -12.97
N ARG A 500 -12.37 -9.16 -12.70
CA ARG A 500 -13.30 -8.71 -13.72
C ARG A 500 -12.95 -7.33 -14.30
N GLU A 501 -12.34 -6.46 -13.47
CA GLU A 501 -11.81 -5.17 -13.95
C GLU A 501 -10.76 -5.37 -15.05
N GLY A 502 -9.85 -6.34 -14.88
CA GLY A 502 -8.85 -6.68 -15.88
C GLY A 502 -9.46 -7.08 -17.21
N GLU A 503 -10.50 -7.91 -17.19
CA GLU A 503 -11.21 -8.36 -18.40
C GLU A 503 -11.94 -7.21 -19.11
N ILE A 504 -12.66 -6.37 -18.38
CA ILE A 504 -13.42 -5.25 -18.96
C ILE A 504 -12.45 -4.23 -19.57
N ILE A 505 -11.38 -3.85 -18.85
CA ILE A 505 -10.43 -2.85 -19.35
C ILE A 505 -9.65 -3.34 -20.56
N ALA A 506 -9.38 -4.65 -20.66
CA ALA A 506 -8.72 -5.24 -21.81
C ALA A 506 -9.59 -5.11 -23.08
N GLN A 507 -10.91 -5.02 -22.94
CA GLN A 507 -11.86 -4.84 -24.03
C GLN A 507 -12.21 -3.36 -24.32
N ALA A 508 -11.75 -2.43 -23.49
CA ALA A 508 -12.04 -1.00 -23.66
C ALA A 508 -11.50 -0.39 -24.97
N GLY A 509 -10.57 -1.09 -25.63
CA GLY A 509 -10.03 -0.71 -26.94
C GLY A 509 -10.81 -1.20 -28.14
N ARG A 510 -11.93 -1.90 -28.00
CA ARG A 510 -12.76 -2.39 -29.11
C ARG A 510 -13.44 -1.22 -29.81
N LYS A 511 -13.70 -1.39 -31.13
CA LYS A 511 -14.40 -0.40 -31.95
C LYS A 511 -15.71 0.04 -31.28
N GLY A 512 -15.87 1.35 -31.09
CA GLY A 512 -17.04 1.97 -30.50
C GLY A 512 -17.30 1.63 -29.03
N ALA A 513 -16.39 0.96 -28.33
CA ALA A 513 -16.55 0.68 -26.91
C ALA A 513 -16.59 1.97 -26.08
N VAL A 514 -17.52 2.05 -25.12
CA VAL A 514 -17.59 3.12 -24.13
C VAL A 514 -17.41 2.52 -22.76
N THR A 515 -16.34 2.92 -22.06
CA THR A 515 -16.01 2.40 -20.73
C THR A 515 -15.89 3.55 -19.74
N ILE A 516 -16.67 3.50 -18.65
CA ILE A 516 -16.55 4.46 -17.55
C ILE A 516 -15.72 3.81 -16.45
N ALA A 517 -14.64 4.45 -16.04
CA ALA A 517 -13.73 3.94 -15.02
C ALA A 517 -13.39 4.98 -13.98
N THR A 518 -13.24 4.59 -12.72
CA THR A 518 -12.56 5.43 -11.74
C THR A 518 -11.04 5.44 -12.03
N ASN A 519 -10.33 6.47 -11.60
CA ASN A 519 -8.91 6.68 -11.90
C ASN A 519 -8.00 5.49 -11.66
N MET A 520 -8.28 4.75 -10.57
CA MET A 520 -7.45 3.63 -10.13
C MET A 520 -7.90 2.30 -10.74
N ALA A 521 -9.11 2.23 -11.30
CA ALA A 521 -9.63 1.02 -11.91
C ALA A 521 -8.84 0.65 -13.18
N GLY A 522 -8.49 -0.62 -13.30
CA GLY A 522 -7.71 -1.16 -14.41
C GLY A 522 -6.26 -0.66 -14.48
N ARG A 523 -5.70 -0.11 -13.39
CA ARG A 523 -4.29 0.26 -13.32
C ARG A 523 -3.41 -0.99 -13.49
N GLY A 524 -2.30 -0.85 -14.23
CA GLY A 524 -1.42 -1.97 -14.53
C GLY A 524 -1.90 -2.88 -15.67
N VAL A 525 -3.13 -2.70 -16.19
CA VAL A 525 -3.64 -3.45 -17.36
C VAL A 525 -3.48 -2.62 -18.63
N ASP A 526 -2.99 -3.25 -19.69
CA ASP A 526 -2.82 -2.61 -21.00
C ASP A 526 -4.12 -2.58 -21.79
N ILE A 527 -4.44 -1.45 -22.42
CA ILE A 527 -5.57 -1.32 -23.35
C ILE A 527 -5.00 -1.41 -24.76
N LYS A 528 -5.27 -2.51 -25.43
CA LYS A 528 -4.90 -2.72 -26.83
C LYS A 528 -6.02 -2.26 -27.75
N LEU A 529 -5.66 -1.57 -28.82
CA LEU A 529 -6.63 -1.22 -29.87
C LEU A 529 -7.21 -2.50 -30.51
N GLY A 530 -8.52 -2.53 -30.72
CA GLY A 530 -9.25 -3.73 -31.15
C GLY A 530 -9.70 -4.65 -30.00
N GLY A 531 -9.16 -4.46 -28.77
CA GLY A 531 -9.40 -5.32 -27.60
C GLY A 531 -8.26 -6.32 -27.36
N ASN A 532 -8.46 -7.28 -26.46
CA ASN A 532 -7.48 -8.32 -26.20
C ASN A 532 -8.20 -9.67 -25.90
N PRO A 533 -8.05 -10.71 -26.71
CA PRO A 533 -7.30 -10.73 -27.99
C PRO A 533 -7.94 -9.91 -29.10
N ALA A 534 -7.15 -9.40 -30.03
CA ALA A 534 -7.59 -8.66 -31.21
C ALA A 534 -6.92 -9.22 -32.47
N THR A 535 -7.64 -9.22 -33.60
CA THR A 535 -7.06 -9.45 -34.90
C THR A 535 -6.37 -8.21 -35.46
N GLU A 536 -5.41 -8.34 -36.37
CA GLU A 536 -4.78 -7.20 -37.05
C GLU A 536 -5.78 -6.26 -37.71
N ALA A 537 -6.86 -6.82 -38.29
CA ALA A 537 -7.92 -6.05 -38.94
C ALA A 537 -8.68 -5.18 -37.93
N GLU A 538 -9.04 -5.72 -36.76
CA GLU A 538 -9.71 -4.97 -35.68
C GLU A 538 -8.80 -3.88 -35.12
N PHE A 539 -7.51 -4.17 -34.96
CA PHE A 539 -6.51 -3.19 -34.54
C PHE A 539 -6.41 -2.03 -35.54
N ASP A 540 -6.25 -2.31 -36.84
CA ASP A 540 -6.11 -1.30 -37.88
C ASP A 540 -7.39 -0.48 -38.07
N GLU A 541 -8.57 -1.08 -37.90
CA GLU A 541 -9.84 -0.39 -37.95
C GLU A 541 -9.93 0.69 -36.85
N VAL A 542 -9.65 0.34 -35.60
CA VAL A 542 -9.67 1.28 -34.49
C VAL A 542 -8.59 2.35 -34.64
N LYS A 543 -7.41 1.99 -35.13
CA LYS A 543 -6.33 2.92 -35.44
C LYS A 543 -6.74 3.96 -36.48
N THR A 544 -7.47 3.56 -37.51
CA THR A 544 -7.99 4.45 -38.54
C THR A 544 -9.05 5.41 -37.99
N CYS A 545 -9.85 4.98 -36.99
CA CYS A 545 -10.81 5.85 -36.31
C CYS A 545 -10.16 6.88 -35.36
N GLY A 546 -8.83 6.89 -35.21
CA GLY A 546 -8.10 7.83 -34.33
C GLY A 546 -7.56 7.22 -33.03
N GLY A 547 -7.72 5.89 -32.83
CA GLY A 547 -7.29 5.19 -31.63
C GLY A 547 -8.20 5.45 -30.44
N LEU A 548 -7.72 5.17 -29.23
CA LEU A 548 -8.49 5.35 -28.01
C LEU A 548 -8.63 6.84 -27.65
N PHE A 549 -9.87 7.30 -27.43
CA PHE A 549 -10.15 8.61 -26.86
C PHE A 549 -10.28 8.48 -25.34
N VAL A 550 -9.50 9.27 -24.59
CA VAL A 550 -9.58 9.35 -23.13
C VAL A 550 -10.22 10.65 -22.72
N LEU A 551 -11.34 10.59 -22.03
CA LEU A 551 -12.10 11.72 -21.53
C LEU A 551 -11.98 11.76 -19.99
N GLY A 552 -11.41 12.86 -19.44
CA GLY A 552 -11.44 13.12 -18.01
C GLY A 552 -12.64 13.98 -17.65
N THR A 553 -13.45 13.61 -16.65
CA THR A 553 -14.63 14.35 -16.23
C THR A 553 -14.33 15.50 -15.28
N GLU A 554 -13.12 15.56 -14.76
CA GLU A 554 -12.59 16.62 -13.89
C GLU A 554 -11.05 16.52 -13.78
N ARG A 555 -10.41 17.54 -13.26
CA ARG A 555 -8.99 17.50 -12.88
C ARG A 555 -8.84 16.99 -11.46
N HIS A 556 -7.80 16.17 -11.25
CA HIS A 556 -7.48 15.62 -9.95
C HIS A 556 -6.61 16.58 -9.13
N GLU A 557 -6.51 16.34 -7.83
CA GLU A 557 -5.64 17.11 -6.93
C GLU A 557 -4.16 17.04 -7.33
N ALA A 558 -3.72 15.93 -7.95
CA ALA A 558 -2.35 15.72 -8.38
C ALA A 558 -2.26 15.58 -9.91
N ARG A 559 -1.38 16.35 -10.55
CA ARG A 559 -1.13 16.33 -12.00
C ARG A 559 -0.71 14.95 -12.51
N ARG A 560 -0.03 14.14 -11.68
CA ARG A 560 0.38 12.78 -12.06
C ARG A 560 -0.81 11.87 -12.32
N ILE A 561 -1.94 12.03 -11.59
CA ILE A 561 -3.16 11.23 -11.81
C ILE A 561 -3.78 11.59 -13.16
N ASP A 562 -3.83 12.88 -13.51
CA ASP A 562 -4.26 13.33 -14.84
C ASP A 562 -3.36 12.74 -15.94
N ASN A 563 -2.04 12.72 -15.72
CA ASN A 563 -1.08 12.15 -16.66
C ASN A 563 -1.21 10.62 -16.77
N GLN A 564 -1.53 9.91 -15.70
CA GLN A 564 -1.82 8.48 -15.73
C GLN A 564 -3.07 8.18 -16.55
N LEU A 565 -4.13 9.00 -16.39
CA LEU A 565 -5.34 8.88 -17.19
C LEU A 565 -5.05 9.13 -18.67
N ARG A 566 -4.38 10.22 -19.01
CA ARG A 566 -3.93 10.52 -20.39
C ARG A 566 -3.05 9.40 -20.96
N GLY A 567 -2.20 8.79 -20.13
CA GLY A 567 -1.32 7.69 -20.50
C GLY A 567 -2.02 6.39 -20.88
N ARG A 568 -3.35 6.30 -20.73
CA ARG A 568 -4.13 5.17 -21.22
C ARG A 568 -4.22 5.15 -22.74
N SER A 569 -4.07 6.29 -23.40
CA SER A 569 -4.15 6.48 -24.86
C SER A 569 -2.78 6.75 -25.47
N GLY A 570 -2.62 6.46 -26.77
CA GLY A 570 -1.42 6.77 -27.56
C GLY A 570 -0.18 5.97 -27.16
N ARG A 571 -0.33 4.66 -26.93
CA ARG A 571 0.74 3.75 -26.49
C ARG A 571 1.52 3.21 -27.67
N GLN A 572 2.82 2.94 -27.49
CA GLN A 572 3.73 2.33 -28.49
C GLN A 572 3.67 3.00 -29.89
N GLY A 573 3.42 4.32 -29.91
CA GLY A 573 3.32 5.08 -31.15
C GLY A 573 1.96 4.98 -31.87
N ASP A 574 0.96 4.40 -31.25
CA ASP A 574 -0.41 4.38 -31.78
C ASP A 574 -1.04 5.78 -31.70
N PRO A 575 -2.00 6.10 -32.59
CA PRO A 575 -2.81 7.30 -32.45
C PRO A 575 -3.68 7.23 -31.20
N GLY A 576 -4.08 8.40 -30.73
CA GLY A 576 -4.99 8.52 -29.60
C GLY A 576 -5.23 9.97 -29.26
N GLU A 577 -6.29 10.20 -28.51
CA GLU A 577 -6.68 11.56 -28.14
C GLU A 577 -7.06 11.64 -26.66
N THR A 578 -6.85 12.80 -26.03
CA THR A 578 -7.28 13.02 -24.65
C THR A 578 -7.88 14.42 -24.50
N GLN A 579 -8.90 14.54 -23.66
CA GLN A 579 -9.54 15.81 -23.33
C GLN A 579 -10.15 15.78 -21.93
N PHE A 580 -10.08 16.89 -21.20
CA PHE A 580 -10.75 17.05 -19.93
C PHE A 580 -11.96 17.97 -20.06
N PHE A 581 -13.06 17.57 -19.41
CA PHE A 581 -14.29 18.33 -19.27
C PHE A 581 -14.44 18.74 -17.80
N ILE A 582 -14.35 20.02 -17.52
CA ILE A 582 -14.25 20.59 -16.17
C ILE A 582 -15.45 21.46 -15.90
N SER A 583 -16.01 21.41 -14.70
CA SER A 583 -17.03 22.35 -14.23
C SER A 583 -16.46 23.29 -13.16
N LEU A 584 -17.00 24.50 -13.07
CA LEU A 584 -16.71 25.41 -11.95
C LEU A 584 -17.24 24.89 -10.62
N GLU A 585 -18.12 23.89 -10.66
CA GLU A 585 -18.67 23.24 -9.48
C GLU A 585 -17.83 22.05 -9.03
N ASP A 586 -16.83 21.60 -9.83
CA ASP A 586 -15.90 20.53 -9.44
C ASP A 586 -15.12 20.91 -8.17
N SER A 587 -14.79 19.92 -7.34
CA SER A 587 -14.19 20.13 -6.02
C SER A 587 -12.93 21.00 -6.06
N LEU A 588 -12.04 20.74 -7.00
CA LEU A 588 -10.82 21.51 -7.18
C LEU A 588 -11.11 22.97 -7.56
N MET A 589 -12.11 23.19 -8.43
CA MET A 589 -12.51 24.50 -8.87
C MET A 589 -13.21 25.30 -7.77
N ARG A 590 -14.02 24.65 -6.92
CA ARG A 590 -14.67 25.32 -5.76
C ARG A 590 -13.67 25.89 -4.78
N VAL A 591 -12.56 25.22 -4.55
CA VAL A 591 -11.52 25.66 -3.60
C VAL A 591 -10.66 26.80 -4.17
N PHE A 592 -10.39 26.80 -5.47
CA PHE A 592 -9.40 27.70 -6.08
C PHE A 592 -9.98 28.71 -7.08
N ALA A 593 -11.22 28.51 -7.59
CA ALA A 593 -11.86 29.49 -8.44
C ALA A 593 -12.30 30.69 -7.59
N SER A 594 -11.68 31.83 -7.78
CA SER A 594 -12.08 33.06 -7.11
C SER A 594 -13.55 33.39 -7.45
N GLU A 595 -14.29 33.94 -6.48
CA GLU A 595 -15.66 34.42 -6.72
C GLU A 595 -15.76 35.40 -7.91
N MET A 596 -14.63 36.04 -8.28
CA MET A 596 -14.51 36.91 -9.44
C MET A 596 -14.76 36.12 -10.73
N ILE A 597 -14.26 34.90 -10.87
CA ILE A 597 -14.48 34.06 -12.07
C ILE A 597 -15.97 33.69 -12.16
N LYS A 598 -16.60 33.31 -11.05
CA LYS A 598 -18.05 33.01 -11.01
C LYS A 598 -18.91 34.23 -11.42
N ARG A 599 -18.55 35.43 -10.94
CA ARG A 599 -19.28 36.68 -11.28
C ARG A 599 -19.11 37.05 -12.73
N VAL A 600 -17.89 36.98 -13.25
CA VAL A 600 -17.61 37.32 -14.68
C VAL A 600 -18.43 36.40 -15.59
N MET A 601 -18.54 35.13 -15.28
CA MET A 601 -19.26 34.15 -16.10
C MET A 601 -20.78 34.31 -16.06
N GLY A 602 -21.35 34.59 -14.88
CA GLY A 602 -22.79 34.91 -14.77
C GLY A 602 -23.24 36.12 -15.54
N THR A 603 -22.30 37.02 -15.92
CA THR A 603 -22.58 38.24 -16.62
C THR A 603 -22.63 38.07 -18.16
N PHE A 604 -22.02 36.99 -18.71
CA PHE A 604 -21.92 36.82 -20.18
C PHE A 604 -23.05 35.99 -20.81
N GLY A 605 -23.99 35.44 -20.03
CA GLY A 605 -25.19 34.75 -20.57
C GLY A 605 -24.88 33.54 -21.43
N ILE A 606 -23.72 32.84 -21.18
CA ILE A 606 -23.29 31.64 -21.93
C ILE A 606 -24.21 30.49 -21.56
N PRO A 607 -24.72 29.67 -22.50
CA PRO A 607 -25.50 28.48 -22.20
C PRO A 607 -24.71 27.50 -21.32
N GLU A 608 -25.39 26.80 -20.42
CA GLU A 608 -24.75 25.92 -19.43
C GLU A 608 -23.96 24.76 -20.09
N ASP A 609 -24.38 24.32 -21.28
CA ASP A 609 -23.80 23.22 -22.03
C ASP A 609 -22.78 23.64 -23.12
N GLU A 610 -22.47 24.93 -23.20
CA GLU A 610 -21.44 25.44 -24.06
C GLU A 610 -20.11 25.64 -23.32
N PRO A 611 -18.98 25.14 -23.88
CA PRO A 611 -17.69 25.24 -23.25
C PRO A 611 -17.09 26.63 -23.36
N ILE A 612 -16.39 27.01 -22.33
CA ILE A 612 -15.63 28.28 -22.29
C ILE A 612 -14.17 27.92 -22.51
N TYR A 613 -13.58 28.57 -23.51
CA TYR A 613 -12.15 28.47 -23.82
C TYR A 613 -11.40 29.59 -23.13
N ASN A 614 -10.66 29.28 -22.05
CA ASN A 614 -9.87 30.31 -21.37
C ASN A 614 -8.56 29.70 -20.81
N SER A 615 -7.46 29.97 -21.49
CA SER A 615 -6.14 29.51 -21.11
C SER A 615 -5.66 30.04 -19.74
N MET A 616 -6.25 31.15 -19.25
CA MET A 616 -5.92 31.69 -17.93
C MET A 616 -6.48 30.81 -16.83
N ILE A 617 -7.69 30.25 -17.01
CA ILE A 617 -8.32 29.32 -16.05
C ILE A 617 -7.50 28.03 -16.00
N THR A 618 -7.13 27.44 -17.14
CA THR A 618 -6.29 26.23 -17.20
C THR A 618 -4.95 26.43 -16.47
N ARG A 619 -4.27 27.55 -16.69
CA ARG A 619 -3.02 27.87 -15.98
C ARG A 619 -3.22 28.07 -14.47
N SER A 620 -4.34 28.65 -14.07
CA SER A 620 -4.68 28.85 -12.66
C SER A 620 -4.94 27.50 -11.98
N LEU A 621 -5.59 26.57 -12.69
CA LEU A 621 -5.83 25.22 -12.24
C LEU A 621 -4.53 24.43 -12.05
N GLU A 622 -3.59 24.51 -13.00
CA GLU A 622 -2.26 23.89 -12.88
C GLU A 622 -1.47 24.43 -11.68
N LYS A 623 -1.56 25.74 -11.43
CA LYS A 623 -0.94 26.33 -10.22
C LYS A 623 -1.61 25.85 -8.94
N ALA A 624 -2.93 25.68 -8.95
CA ALA A 624 -3.68 25.15 -7.82
C ALA A 624 -3.26 23.71 -7.51
N GLN A 625 -3.20 22.85 -8.53
CA GLN A 625 -2.69 21.47 -8.38
C GLN A 625 -1.26 21.46 -7.81
N THR A 626 -0.36 22.28 -8.34
CA THR A 626 1.01 22.38 -7.81
C THR A 626 1.02 22.78 -6.33
N ARG A 627 0.16 23.72 -5.94
CA ARG A 627 0.06 24.15 -4.54
C ARG A 627 -0.47 23.06 -3.62
N ILE A 628 -1.45 22.26 -4.07
CA ILE A 628 -1.96 21.11 -3.31
C ILE A 628 -0.87 20.04 -3.19
N GLU A 629 -0.16 19.74 -4.28
CA GLU A 629 0.95 18.78 -4.25
C GLU A 629 2.03 19.20 -3.23
N GLU A 630 2.40 20.49 -3.18
CA GLU A 630 3.33 21.05 -2.19
C GLU A 630 2.80 20.90 -0.76
N LEU A 631 1.54 21.24 -0.49
CA LEU A 631 0.93 21.11 0.83
C LEU A 631 0.88 19.63 1.28
N ASN A 632 0.51 18.74 0.39
CA ASN A 632 0.49 17.30 0.67
C ASN A 632 1.90 16.76 0.93
N PHE A 633 2.91 17.25 0.21
CA PHE A 633 4.32 16.89 0.44
C PHE A 633 4.78 17.38 1.81
N ASP A 634 4.52 18.62 2.16
CA ASP A 634 4.89 19.18 3.46
C ASP A 634 4.21 18.41 4.61
N ALA A 635 2.93 18.04 4.46
CA ALA A 635 2.22 17.23 5.44
C ALA A 635 2.88 15.83 5.61
N ARG A 636 3.21 15.13 4.51
CA ARG A 636 3.92 13.85 4.59
C ARG A 636 5.31 13.98 5.21
N LYS A 637 6.05 15.03 4.86
CA LYS A 637 7.36 15.32 5.42
C LYS A 637 7.28 15.57 6.92
N HIS A 638 6.26 16.28 7.37
CA HIS A 638 6.04 16.54 8.78
C HIS A 638 5.74 15.24 9.55
N VAL A 639 4.85 14.39 9.03
CA VAL A 639 4.56 13.07 9.63
C VAL A 639 5.84 12.23 9.70
N LEU A 640 6.61 12.19 8.60
CA LEU A 640 7.87 11.44 8.55
C LEU A 640 8.89 11.94 9.57
N ALA A 641 9.00 13.26 9.78
CA ALA A 641 9.95 13.81 10.73
C ALA A 641 9.70 13.34 12.18
N TYR A 642 8.45 13.13 12.56
CA TYR A 642 8.10 12.50 13.84
C TYR A 642 8.39 10.99 13.85
N ASP A 643 8.02 10.27 12.78
CA ASP A 643 8.26 8.83 12.73
C ASP A 643 9.75 8.49 12.59
N ASP A 644 10.58 9.34 12.02
CA ASP A 644 12.04 9.14 11.96
C ASP A 644 12.67 9.06 13.36
N ILE A 645 12.16 9.82 14.33
CA ILE A 645 12.60 9.76 15.72
C ILE A 645 12.25 8.41 16.33
N LEU A 646 11.00 7.98 16.15
CA LEU A 646 10.54 6.67 16.61
C LEU A 646 11.26 5.54 15.87
N ASN A 647 11.59 5.73 14.59
CA ASN A 647 12.28 4.72 13.78
C ASN A 647 13.72 4.45 14.21
N ILE A 648 14.44 5.47 14.74
CA ILE A 648 15.75 5.26 15.36
C ILE A 648 15.62 4.33 16.56
N GLN A 649 14.63 4.56 17.41
CA GLN A 649 14.34 3.76 18.59
C GLN A 649 13.88 2.34 18.19
N ARG A 650 13.00 2.24 17.19
CA ARG A 650 12.52 0.97 16.62
C ARG A 650 13.67 0.11 16.09
N LYS A 651 14.61 0.70 15.35
CA LYS A 651 15.79 -0.02 14.85
C LYS A 651 16.64 -0.58 15.99
N SER A 652 16.81 0.17 17.08
CA SER A 652 17.53 -0.30 18.27
C SER A 652 16.80 -1.49 18.92
N VAL A 653 15.52 -1.34 19.21
CA VAL A 653 14.71 -2.37 19.89
C VAL A 653 14.56 -3.62 19.03
N TYR A 654 14.21 -3.47 17.75
CA TYR A 654 14.02 -4.62 16.84
C TYR A 654 15.35 -5.31 16.49
N GLY A 655 16.44 -4.56 16.39
CA GLY A 655 17.79 -5.12 16.22
C GLY A 655 18.19 -6.00 17.40
N ARG A 656 18.00 -5.50 18.61
CA ARG A 656 18.22 -6.22 19.87
C ARG A 656 17.33 -7.47 19.97
N ARG A 657 16.04 -7.31 19.68
CA ARG A 657 15.07 -8.40 19.64
C ARG A 657 15.46 -9.50 18.65
N ARG A 658 15.90 -9.10 17.46
CA ARG A 658 16.34 -10.05 16.42
C ARG A 658 17.61 -10.80 16.83
N ALA A 659 18.57 -10.10 17.44
CA ALA A 659 19.79 -10.71 17.99
C ALA A 659 19.45 -11.77 19.06
N LEU A 660 18.51 -11.50 19.95
CA LEU A 660 18.04 -12.47 20.94
C LEU A 660 17.32 -13.64 20.28
N LEU A 661 16.49 -13.40 19.25
CA LEU A 661 15.66 -14.41 18.60
C LEU A 661 16.48 -15.38 17.75
N THR A 662 17.44 -14.87 16.98
CA THR A 662 18.23 -15.63 16.00
C THR A 662 19.66 -15.91 16.44
N GLY A 663 20.13 -15.21 17.46
CA GLY A 663 21.49 -15.33 17.97
C GLY A 663 21.72 -16.59 18.82
N ASN A 664 22.98 -16.86 19.09
CA ASN A 664 23.42 -17.91 19.98
C ASN A 664 23.19 -17.54 21.47
N ASN A 665 23.66 -18.37 22.38
CA ASN A 665 23.54 -18.14 23.83
C ASN A 665 24.36 -16.91 24.31
N GLU A 666 25.41 -16.53 23.60
CA GLU A 666 26.23 -15.34 23.90
C GLU A 666 25.41 -14.04 23.84
N ALA A 667 24.48 -13.92 22.88
CA ALA A 667 23.58 -12.77 22.80
C ALA A 667 22.70 -12.62 24.06
N ILE A 668 22.29 -13.73 24.66
CA ILE A 668 21.52 -13.73 25.92
C ILE A 668 22.41 -13.33 27.10
N ASP A 669 23.65 -13.87 27.15
CA ASP A 669 24.60 -13.52 28.19
C ASP A 669 25.02 -12.04 28.12
N GLU A 670 25.19 -11.48 26.92
CA GLU A 670 25.45 -10.07 26.71
C GLU A 670 24.30 -9.19 27.24
N GLU A 671 23.05 -9.54 26.92
CA GLU A 671 21.87 -8.81 27.41
C GLU A 671 21.74 -8.87 28.93
N LEU A 672 22.00 -10.02 29.55
CA LEU A 672 21.99 -10.15 31.00
C LEU A 672 23.14 -9.38 31.64
N SER A 673 24.29 -9.29 30.99
CA SER A 673 25.44 -8.49 31.44
C SER A 673 25.11 -6.99 31.38
N ILE A 674 24.48 -6.50 30.30
CA ILE A 674 24.02 -5.10 30.19
C ILE A 674 23.00 -4.80 31.28
N ALA A 675 22.04 -5.68 31.51
CA ALA A 675 21.02 -5.52 32.55
C ALA A 675 21.62 -5.51 33.96
N SER A 676 22.78 -6.18 34.17
CA SER A 676 23.46 -6.21 35.47
C SER A 676 23.99 -4.83 35.90
N GLY A 677 24.32 -3.96 34.91
CA GLY A 677 24.98 -2.66 35.24
C GLY A 677 26.31 -2.79 35.97
N GLY A 678 26.95 -4.00 35.92
CA GLY A 678 28.21 -4.29 36.63
C GLY A 678 28.04 -4.75 38.08
N GLU A 679 26.83 -4.99 38.58
CA GLU A 679 26.57 -5.50 39.92
C GLU A 679 26.98 -6.97 40.06
N GLN A 680 28.01 -7.24 40.89
CA GLN A 680 28.48 -8.62 41.15
C GLN A 680 27.42 -9.54 41.74
N GLN A 681 26.50 -8.98 42.57
CA GLN A 681 25.41 -9.76 43.15
C GLN A 681 24.44 -10.30 42.07
N PHE A 682 24.19 -9.53 41.03
CA PHE A 682 23.33 -9.96 39.95
C PHE A 682 23.99 -11.07 39.10
N ALA A 683 25.32 -11.01 38.88
CA ALA A 683 26.05 -12.06 38.21
C ALA A 683 25.94 -13.40 38.95
N ALA A 684 26.03 -13.39 40.28
CA ALA A 684 25.83 -14.59 41.09
C ALA A 684 24.38 -15.14 40.96
N VAL A 685 23.37 -14.29 40.84
CA VAL A 685 21.99 -14.71 40.57
C VAL A 685 21.87 -15.38 39.23
N VAL A 686 22.49 -14.85 38.16
CA VAL A 686 22.52 -15.44 36.84
C VAL A 686 23.14 -16.83 36.87
N ASP A 687 24.29 -17.02 37.51
CA ASP A 687 25.00 -18.29 37.62
C ASP A 687 24.16 -19.29 38.43
N GLY A 688 23.54 -18.85 39.51
CA GLY A 688 22.60 -19.68 40.30
C GLY A 688 21.42 -20.19 39.47
N ARG A 689 20.90 -19.34 38.59
CA ARG A 689 19.80 -19.72 37.66
C ARG A 689 20.27 -20.62 36.53
N LYS A 690 21.47 -20.39 35.98
CA LYS A 690 22.10 -21.34 35.03
C LYS A 690 22.18 -22.73 35.63
N THR A 691 22.64 -22.82 36.87
CA THR A 691 22.74 -24.11 37.59
C THR A 691 21.38 -24.71 37.86
N ALA A 692 20.39 -23.94 38.30
CA ALA A 692 19.05 -24.44 38.65
C ALA A 692 18.22 -24.92 37.45
N LEU A 693 18.33 -24.25 36.30
CA LEU A 693 17.55 -24.53 35.09
C LEU A 693 18.27 -25.46 34.11
N GLY A 694 19.59 -25.58 34.20
CA GLY A 694 20.39 -26.42 33.32
C GLY A 694 20.17 -26.09 31.84
N GLU A 695 19.86 -27.10 31.02
CA GLU A 695 19.65 -26.93 29.57
C GLU A 695 18.46 -26.01 29.23
N SER A 696 17.47 -25.89 30.11
CA SER A 696 16.30 -25.00 29.89
C SER A 696 16.60 -23.55 30.18
N PHE A 697 17.77 -23.18 30.66
CA PHE A 697 18.10 -21.79 31.01
C PHE A 697 17.99 -20.83 29.78
N TYR A 698 18.72 -21.13 28.73
CA TYR A 698 18.77 -20.23 27.55
C TYR A 698 17.43 -20.10 26.82
N PRO A 699 16.67 -21.18 26.55
CA PRO A 699 15.32 -21.05 25.99
C PRO A 699 14.38 -20.23 26.87
N THR A 700 14.43 -20.42 28.19
CA THR A 700 13.60 -19.68 29.14
C THR A 700 14.00 -18.21 29.18
N MET A 701 15.29 -17.91 29.24
CA MET A 701 15.79 -16.53 29.24
C MET A 701 15.48 -15.81 27.95
N ARG A 702 15.66 -16.47 26.80
CA ARG A 702 15.30 -15.90 25.49
C ARG A 702 13.84 -15.45 25.48
N ARG A 703 12.93 -16.33 25.87
CA ARG A 703 11.50 -16.03 25.92
C ARG A 703 11.19 -14.89 26.90
N PHE A 704 11.77 -14.92 28.07
CA PHE A 704 11.59 -13.88 29.10
C PHE A 704 12.08 -12.51 28.62
N LEU A 705 13.29 -12.42 28.05
CA LEU A 705 13.85 -11.16 27.55
C LEU A 705 13.01 -10.62 26.37
N LEU A 706 12.60 -11.47 25.44
CA LEU A 706 11.73 -11.06 24.32
C LEU A 706 10.38 -10.52 24.84
N GLN A 707 9.73 -11.20 25.77
CA GLN A 707 8.47 -10.74 26.36
C GLN A 707 8.63 -9.42 27.12
N THR A 708 9.74 -9.24 27.82
CA THR A 708 10.04 -7.98 28.54
C THR A 708 10.24 -6.83 27.56
N ILE A 709 10.99 -7.05 26.46
CA ILE A 709 11.18 -6.05 25.41
C ILE A 709 9.82 -5.67 24.79
N ASP A 710 9.01 -6.66 24.43
CA ASP A 710 7.74 -6.42 23.75
C ASP A 710 6.76 -5.65 24.66
N MET A 711 6.67 -6.00 25.94
CA MET A 711 5.84 -5.31 26.91
C MET A 711 6.23 -3.82 27.02
N LEU A 712 7.50 -3.54 27.27
CA LEU A 712 7.98 -2.18 27.44
C LEU A 712 7.94 -1.37 26.14
N TRP A 713 8.16 -2.03 24.98
CA TRP A 713 8.06 -1.37 23.70
C TRP A 713 6.64 -0.92 23.37
N VAL A 714 5.64 -1.75 23.67
CA VAL A 714 4.22 -1.38 23.50
C VAL A 714 3.84 -0.20 24.39
N GLU A 715 4.28 -0.19 25.65
CA GLU A 715 4.08 0.95 26.55
C GLU A 715 4.78 2.22 26.03
N HIS A 716 5.97 2.07 25.47
CA HIS A 716 6.71 3.17 24.88
C HIS A 716 6.03 3.74 23.63
N LEU A 717 5.48 2.88 22.75
CA LEU A 717 4.72 3.33 21.58
C LEU A 717 3.52 4.19 22.00
N GLU A 718 2.79 3.76 23.02
CA GLU A 718 1.65 4.48 23.57
C GLU A 718 2.10 5.84 24.16
N ALA A 719 3.20 5.85 24.95
CA ALA A 719 3.74 7.09 25.50
C ALA A 719 4.20 8.07 24.42
N MET A 720 4.80 7.59 23.34
CA MET A 720 5.24 8.41 22.21
C MET A 720 4.05 8.98 21.43
N GLU A 721 2.93 8.25 21.32
CA GLU A 721 1.72 8.71 20.69
C GLU A 721 1.04 9.83 21.52
N TYR A 722 0.93 9.65 22.84
CA TYR A 722 0.49 10.72 23.74
C TYR A 722 1.40 11.95 23.69
N LEU A 723 2.72 11.73 23.62
CA LEU A 723 3.67 12.83 23.48
C LEU A 723 3.42 13.60 22.17
N ARG A 724 3.21 12.90 21.04
CA ARG A 724 2.96 13.50 19.73
C ARG A 724 1.73 14.40 19.73
N SER A 725 0.64 13.96 20.36
CA SER A 725 -0.57 14.76 20.47
C SER A 725 -0.38 15.97 21.37
N SER A 726 0.37 15.81 22.49
CA SER A 726 0.55 16.88 23.50
C SER A 726 1.56 17.97 23.10
N VAL A 727 2.57 17.68 22.29
CA VAL A 727 3.59 18.69 21.92
C VAL A 727 3.03 19.79 21.02
N ASN A 728 1.97 19.51 20.26
CA ASN A 728 1.30 20.52 19.42
C ASN A 728 0.64 21.61 20.29
N LEU A 729 0.17 21.26 21.47
CA LEU A 729 -0.39 22.23 22.44
C LEU A 729 0.68 23.14 23.04
N ARG A 730 1.95 22.66 23.13
CA ARG A 730 3.09 23.44 23.67
C ARG A 730 3.65 24.46 22.66
N ALA A 731 3.23 24.40 21.38
CA ALA A 731 3.59 25.38 20.35
C ALA A 731 3.14 26.80 20.70
N TYR A 732 2.12 26.97 21.54
CA TYR A 732 1.73 28.28 22.09
C TYR A 732 2.83 28.94 22.93
N GLY A 733 3.85 28.17 23.41
CA GLY A 733 5.00 28.66 24.14
C GLY A 733 6.22 29.05 23.29
N GLN A 734 6.06 29.27 21.97
CA GLN A 734 7.14 29.61 21.00
C GLN A 734 8.25 28.54 20.89
N ARG A 735 7.98 27.31 21.23
CA ARG A 735 8.92 26.20 21.08
C ARG A 735 8.55 25.37 19.84
N ASP A 736 9.58 24.93 19.11
CA ASP A 736 9.37 24.02 17.98
C ASP A 736 8.87 22.65 18.48
N PRO A 737 7.66 22.22 18.12
CA PRO A 737 7.08 20.96 18.56
C PRO A 737 7.95 19.74 18.24
N LEU A 738 8.63 19.72 17.09
CA LEU A 738 9.49 18.60 16.69
C LEU A 738 10.74 18.49 17.58
N VAL A 739 11.32 19.62 17.97
CA VAL A 739 12.49 19.66 18.88
C VAL A 739 12.09 19.17 20.26
N GLU A 740 10.93 19.59 20.77
CA GLU A 740 10.40 19.11 22.04
C GLU A 740 10.08 17.61 21.99
N TYR A 741 9.44 17.14 20.92
CA TYR A 741 9.17 15.72 20.70
C TYR A 741 10.45 14.88 20.71
N LYS A 742 11.49 15.36 20.03
CA LYS A 742 12.80 14.68 19.97
C LYS A 742 13.45 14.60 21.37
N ARG A 743 13.40 15.69 22.13
CA ARG A 743 13.99 15.76 23.47
C ARG A 743 13.27 14.84 24.45
N GLU A 744 11.95 14.95 24.52
CA GLU A 744 11.14 14.16 25.43
C GLU A 744 11.10 12.68 25.00
N GLY A 745 11.04 12.39 23.72
CA GLY A 745 11.10 11.03 23.17
C GLY A 745 12.43 10.33 23.51
N LEU A 746 13.54 11.05 23.50
CA LEU A 746 14.82 10.50 23.96
C LEU A 746 14.81 10.21 25.47
N ARG A 747 14.17 11.05 26.28
CA ARG A 747 14.02 10.82 27.72
C ARG A 747 13.17 9.58 27.98
N LEU A 748 12.04 9.45 27.31
CA LEU A 748 11.16 8.27 27.41
C LEU A 748 11.90 6.99 26.98
N PHE A 749 12.70 7.04 25.93
CA PHE A 749 13.47 5.89 25.47
C PHE A 749 14.54 5.46 26.49
N ARG A 750 15.24 6.40 27.11
CA ARG A 750 16.18 6.10 28.21
C ARG A 750 15.47 5.48 29.43
N SER A 751 14.28 5.97 29.76
CA SER A 751 13.45 5.39 30.82
C SER A 751 13.01 3.97 30.49
N LEU A 752 12.73 3.65 29.21
CA LEU A 752 12.46 2.28 28.75
C LEU A 752 13.66 1.36 29.00
N GLU A 753 14.89 1.80 28.65
CA GLU A 753 16.11 1.01 28.85
C GLU A 753 16.39 0.75 30.34
N GLU A 754 16.18 1.76 31.16
CA GLU A 754 16.31 1.64 32.64
C GLU A 754 15.26 0.70 33.23
N SER A 755 14.01 0.79 32.74
CA SER A 755 12.91 -0.06 33.13
C SER A 755 13.15 -1.52 32.72
N PHE A 756 13.74 -1.75 31.53
CA PHE A 756 14.13 -3.07 31.07
C PHE A 756 15.16 -3.70 32.04
N ALA A 757 16.24 -3.01 32.32
CA ALA A 757 17.29 -3.48 33.25
C ALA A 757 16.73 -3.75 34.63
N MET A 758 15.88 -2.86 35.14
CA MET A 758 15.21 -3.03 36.43
C MET A 758 14.30 -4.25 36.47
N HIS A 759 13.47 -4.42 35.41
CA HIS A 759 12.54 -5.55 35.31
C HIS A 759 13.28 -6.89 35.25
N VAL A 760 14.36 -6.97 34.47
CA VAL A 760 15.22 -8.15 34.36
C VAL A 760 15.84 -8.47 35.72
N ARG A 761 16.46 -7.46 36.41
CA ARG A 761 17.05 -7.68 37.74
C ARG A 761 16.05 -8.17 38.78
N ARG A 762 14.85 -7.60 38.79
CA ARG A 762 13.79 -7.95 39.75
C ARG A 762 13.18 -9.32 39.50
N SER A 763 12.96 -9.70 38.23
CA SER A 763 12.21 -10.91 37.86
C SER A 763 13.09 -12.15 37.76
N LEU A 764 14.37 -11.99 37.36
CA LEU A 764 15.29 -13.11 37.17
C LEU A 764 15.41 -14.04 38.39
N PRO A 765 15.48 -13.56 39.65
CA PRO A 765 15.54 -14.42 40.84
C PRO A 765 14.34 -15.35 41.00
N HIS A 766 13.20 -15.03 40.41
CA HIS A 766 11.95 -15.74 40.57
C HIS A 766 11.62 -16.71 39.40
N ILE A 767 12.40 -16.65 38.31
CA ILE A 767 12.17 -17.51 37.14
C ILE A 767 12.53 -18.94 37.45
N GLY A 768 11.61 -19.87 37.21
CA GLY A 768 11.82 -21.33 37.47
C GLY A 768 11.57 -21.78 38.90
N VAL A 769 11.18 -20.91 39.80
CA VAL A 769 10.67 -21.27 41.11
C VAL A 769 9.19 -21.60 40.97
N SER A 770 8.83 -22.88 41.18
CA SER A 770 7.43 -23.34 41.10
C SER A 770 6.59 -22.59 42.15
N SER A 771 5.92 -21.56 41.76
CA SER A 771 4.76 -21.03 42.46
C SER A 771 3.72 -20.53 41.47
N THR A 772 2.72 -21.35 41.30
CA THR A 772 1.34 -21.04 40.91
C THR A 772 1.07 -20.31 39.60
N ASN A 773 0.63 -21.08 38.68
CA ASN A 773 -0.29 -21.00 37.52
C ASN A 773 -1.27 -19.80 37.42
N VAL A 774 -0.94 -18.55 37.68
CA VAL A 774 -1.91 -17.46 37.53
C VAL A 774 -1.49 -16.41 36.52
N ALA A 775 -0.19 -16.13 36.36
CA ALA A 775 0.28 -15.10 35.40
C ALA A 775 0.39 -15.64 33.96
N HIS A 776 0.74 -16.93 33.77
CA HIS A 776 0.90 -17.53 32.44
C HIS A 776 -0.42 -17.64 31.65
N ALA A 777 -1.56 -17.85 32.33
CA ALA A 777 -2.86 -17.98 31.68
C ALA A 777 -3.35 -16.66 31.05
N ARG A 778 -2.87 -15.49 31.50
CA ARG A 778 -3.30 -14.18 30.97
C ARG A 778 -2.51 -13.77 29.71
N VAL A 779 -1.19 -13.99 29.72
CA VAL A 779 -0.33 -13.62 28.60
C VAL A 779 -0.46 -14.63 27.43
N GLU A 780 -0.58 -15.92 27.71
CA GLU A 780 -0.84 -16.93 26.68
C GLU A 780 -2.22 -16.78 26.04
N ARG A 781 -3.24 -16.35 26.80
CA ARG A 781 -4.53 -16.00 26.19
C ARG A 781 -4.45 -14.79 25.27
N SER A 782 -3.68 -13.77 25.60
CA SER A 782 -3.46 -12.61 24.71
C SER A 782 -2.63 -12.97 23.48
N ALA A 783 -1.54 -13.74 23.63
CA ALA A 783 -0.70 -14.13 22.49
C ALA A 783 -1.41 -15.14 21.55
N ARG A 784 -2.17 -16.09 22.12
CA ARG A 784 -2.99 -17.02 21.31
C ARG A 784 -4.19 -16.32 20.65
N SER A 785 -4.74 -15.24 21.24
CA SER A 785 -5.75 -14.42 20.57
C SER A 785 -5.17 -13.59 19.43
N ILE A 786 -3.90 -13.19 19.49
CA ILE A 786 -3.21 -12.44 18.41
C ILE A 786 -2.90 -13.35 17.22
N THR A 787 -2.52 -14.62 17.46
CA THR A 787 -2.31 -15.60 16.39
C THR A 787 -3.63 -16.23 15.90
N ALA A 788 -4.68 -16.27 16.75
CA ALA A 788 -5.99 -16.81 16.40
C ALA A 788 -6.92 -15.78 15.73
N SER A 789 -6.70 -14.46 15.93
CA SER A 789 -7.47 -13.44 15.20
C SER A 789 -7.00 -13.21 13.76
N ALA A 790 -5.81 -13.72 13.40
CA ALA A 790 -5.38 -13.83 12.00
C ALA A 790 -6.01 -15.04 11.27
N GLY A 791 -6.69 -15.91 11.98
CA GLY A 791 -7.38 -17.09 11.48
C GLY A 791 -8.86 -17.11 11.88
N VAL A 792 -9.58 -16.01 11.66
CA VAL A 792 -11.04 -16.06 11.61
C VAL A 792 -11.41 -16.70 10.28
N SER A 793 -11.42 -18.03 10.28
CA SER A 793 -12.25 -18.80 9.37
C SER A 793 -13.64 -18.12 9.33
N ALA A 794 -14.00 -17.59 8.17
CA ALA A 794 -15.32 -17.09 7.92
C ALA A 794 -16.31 -18.18 8.35
N LYS A 795 -17.01 -17.99 9.48
CA LYS A 795 -18.17 -18.83 9.81
C LYS A 795 -19.08 -18.76 8.60
N LYS A 796 -19.15 -19.83 7.82
CA LYS A 796 -20.17 -19.97 6.79
C LYS A 796 -21.51 -19.73 7.50
N ASN A 797 -22.14 -18.60 7.21
CA ASN A 797 -23.50 -18.34 7.67
C ASN A 797 -24.41 -19.34 6.95
N HIS A 798 -24.78 -20.40 7.64
CA HIS A 798 -25.75 -21.36 7.13
C HIS A 798 -27.13 -20.72 7.11
N GLY A 799 -27.79 -20.76 5.96
CA GLY A 799 -29.19 -20.37 5.83
C GLY A 799 -30.09 -21.33 6.65
N ARG A 800 -31.22 -20.86 7.14
CA ARG A 800 -32.16 -21.64 7.99
C ARG A 800 -32.57 -22.98 7.40
N ASN A 801 -32.54 -23.15 6.09
CA ASN A 801 -32.91 -24.37 5.37
C ASN A 801 -31.71 -25.22 4.92
N ASP A 802 -30.48 -24.77 5.17
CA ASP A 802 -29.28 -25.52 4.79
C ASP A 802 -29.16 -26.79 5.65
N LYS A 803 -28.69 -27.87 5.06
CA LYS A 803 -28.39 -29.08 5.79
C LYS A 803 -26.99 -28.97 6.37
N VAL A 804 -26.88 -29.27 7.67
CA VAL A 804 -25.59 -29.29 8.41
C VAL A 804 -25.44 -30.63 9.08
N ILE A 805 -24.22 -31.11 9.17
CA ILE A 805 -23.88 -32.33 9.89
C ILE A 805 -23.42 -31.90 11.28
N ILE A 806 -24.09 -32.43 12.31
CA ILE A 806 -23.76 -32.17 13.71
C ILE A 806 -23.38 -33.45 14.40
N THR A 807 -22.47 -33.37 15.36
CA THR A 807 -22.03 -34.51 16.18
C THR A 807 -21.92 -34.15 17.66
N ASN A 808 -22.22 -35.11 18.53
CA ASN A 808 -21.97 -35.03 19.98
C ASN A 808 -20.77 -35.89 20.42
N GLY A 809 -19.98 -36.41 19.48
CA GLY A 809 -18.83 -37.29 19.74
C GLY A 809 -19.19 -38.80 19.72
N THR A 810 -20.46 -39.16 19.87
CA THR A 810 -20.95 -40.55 19.81
C THR A 810 -21.91 -40.78 18.64
N GLU A 811 -22.66 -39.77 18.27
CA GLU A 811 -23.60 -39.79 17.16
C GLU A 811 -23.37 -38.63 16.20
N THR A 812 -23.62 -38.86 14.91
CA THR A 812 -23.55 -37.82 13.86
C THR A 812 -24.87 -37.83 13.12
N GLN A 813 -25.48 -36.63 12.93
CA GLN A 813 -26.76 -36.46 12.26
C GLN A 813 -26.70 -35.32 11.23
N GLU A 814 -27.31 -35.55 10.06
CA GLU A 814 -27.51 -34.55 9.02
C GLU A 814 -28.91 -33.94 9.15
N ILE A 815 -29.01 -32.69 9.59
CA ILE A 815 -30.28 -32.02 9.84
C ILE A 815 -30.26 -30.59 9.30
N LYS A 816 -31.46 -30.02 9.08
CA LYS A 816 -31.56 -28.61 8.68
C LYS A 816 -31.08 -27.68 9.80
N PHE A 817 -30.35 -26.64 9.45
CA PHE A 817 -29.74 -25.70 10.39
C PHE A 817 -30.75 -25.17 11.43
N LYS A 818 -31.99 -24.88 11.04
CA LYS A 818 -33.07 -24.47 11.95
C LYS A 818 -33.34 -25.48 13.09
N LYS A 819 -33.14 -26.79 12.85
CA LYS A 819 -33.28 -27.83 13.88
C LYS A 819 -31.96 -28.02 14.66
N ALA A 820 -30.84 -27.78 13.98
CA ALA A 820 -29.52 -27.81 14.61
C ALA A 820 -29.34 -26.70 15.64
N GLU A 821 -29.89 -25.51 15.43
CA GLU A 821 -29.79 -24.36 16.36
C GLU A 821 -30.17 -24.72 17.79
N THR A 822 -31.23 -25.50 17.97
CA THR A 822 -31.71 -25.92 19.31
C THR A 822 -30.75 -26.92 19.97
N LEU A 823 -30.13 -27.81 19.18
CA LEU A 823 -29.18 -28.80 19.66
C LEU A 823 -27.78 -28.20 19.88
N LEU A 824 -27.39 -27.25 19.09
CA LEU A 824 -26.15 -26.51 19.26
C LEU A 824 -26.19 -25.57 20.48
N ALA A 825 -27.36 -25.04 20.80
CA ALA A 825 -27.58 -24.19 21.99
C ALA A 825 -27.43 -24.94 23.31
N SER A 826 -27.60 -26.31 23.32
CA SER A 826 -27.34 -27.12 24.49
C SER A 826 -25.84 -27.29 24.82
N GLY A 827 -24.95 -26.98 23.88
CA GLY A 827 -23.50 -27.10 24.04
C GLY A 827 -22.94 -28.50 23.87
N GLU A 828 -23.79 -29.50 23.75
CA GLU A 828 -23.39 -30.92 23.61
C GLU A 828 -23.11 -31.31 22.15
N TRP A 829 -23.66 -30.54 21.19
CA TRP A 829 -23.52 -30.80 19.76
C TRP A 829 -22.64 -29.76 19.09
N LYS A 830 -21.85 -30.17 18.10
CA LYS A 830 -20.99 -29.30 17.29
C LYS A 830 -21.18 -29.58 15.81
N ILE A 831 -21.03 -28.52 14.95
CA ILE A 831 -21.04 -28.72 13.50
C ILE A 831 -19.73 -29.39 13.10
N VAL A 832 -19.80 -30.39 12.24
CA VAL A 832 -18.62 -31.06 11.64
C VAL A 832 -18.22 -30.23 10.44
N GLU A 833 -17.08 -29.50 10.52
CA GLU A 833 -16.50 -28.77 9.41
C GLU A 833 -15.87 -29.73 8.41
N GLY A 834 -16.36 -29.78 7.19
CA GLY A 834 -15.73 -30.63 6.16
C GLY A 834 -16.62 -31.18 5.07
N THR A 835 -17.68 -30.47 4.62
CA THR A 835 -18.32 -30.74 3.31
C THR A 835 -18.74 -29.43 2.64
#